data_a0fc018aeebc5b35c71570b07bd66d10
#
_entry.id   a0fc018aeebc5b35c71570b07bd66d10
#
_cell.length_a   1.000
_cell.length_b   1.000
_cell.length_c   1.000
_cell.angle_alpha   90.00
_cell.angle_beta   90.00
_cell.angle_gamma   90.00
#
_symmetry.space_group_name_H-M   'P 1'
#
loop_
_entity.id
_entity.type
_entity.pdbx_description
1 polymer ?
#
loop_
_entity_poly.entity_id
_entity_poly.type
_entity_poly.pdbx_seq_one_letter_code
_entity_poly.pdbx_strand_id
1 'polypeptide(L)'
;MQIFQPKKTPAINLAFVPFLSSSRQQSGARARVSRNHTSTCCRRFLSGGFAQSRATLQNSARTNVRRSPRKEVSRVMRLLSCSRGGGGVSVNRDNEAGNANGGSESENGEQPVAAGTADRRRKPRRKLIYTVVTFAVMGMIGCMVNVVFGAMYTSGNESSTEGLLYPIESETREMKKLDGMWNFVRSESNNPSQGIREKWYTDDLARFRKTIQMPVPSSYNDVTEDAGLRDHVGTVWYDRKFFVPRAWSKGDDRVFLRFGSVHYSTIVWINGVQVMTHEFGHLPFEADVTKALKYGAENRITVLCDNVLLQVTVPQGKVDNQAIDNGVELVQSYTFDFFNYAGIHRSVVLYTVPRVYIRDVIIHTSYEGDEGRVDYQVTTSTNETEHLLLKVKLYDRNGTLVSKDESEAKLQGTVVVPQVQLWWPYLMHPEPGYLYTMEITLGKAQSNDAPTDEKEEDTVLDVYRLKVGIRTLEWDNSSFLINGKPIYFRGFGRHEDSDIRGKGLDLALLTKDFNLLKWVGANAYRTSHYPYSEESMQFADEHGIMIIDECPSVDTENFSQILLEKHKSSIEQLIHRDRNHPSVVMWSIANEPRTGKMVASPYFEAVAQYTKKLDPTRPITAAIAVNVNDDVAAQYLDIVSFNRYNAWYANSGKLNMITNRVIEEAEAWNKKHNKPVLMSEYGADTQEGLHTLPAYIWSEDYQTRVFSQHFKAFDALRKQNFFIGEFVWNFADFKTAQTYTRVGGNKKGIFTRNRQPKAAAYLLRQRYHALGELGKSHRPDDLFLYTAPENSQLSQEKTEL
;
A
#
# COMPACT_ATOMS: atom_id res chain seq x y z
N MET A 1 -28.97 -62.94 -1.29
CA MET A 1 -30.14 -63.53 -0.61
C MET A 1 -30.37 -62.74 0.66
N GLN A 2 -31.57 -62.14 0.82
CA GLN A 2 -32.09 -61.33 1.91
C GLN A 2 -31.44 -59.91 2.06
N ILE A 3 -31.97 -58.83 1.49
CA ILE A 3 -33.22 -58.06 1.66
C ILE A 3 -33.55 -57.75 3.14
N PHE A 4 -33.31 -56.54 3.60
CA PHE A 4 -34.23 -55.88 4.53
C PHE A 4 -34.24 -54.36 4.25
N GLN A 5 -35.45 -53.89 4.05
CA GLN A 5 -35.84 -52.48 3.81
C GLN A 5 -36.21 -51.76 5.16
N PRO A 6 -36.45 -50.45 5.16
CA PRO A 6 -36.23 -49.54 6.27
C PRO A 6 -37.44 -49.26 7.14
N LYS A 7 -37.27 -48.76 8.36
CA LYS A 7 -38.33 -48.28 9.21
C LYS A 7 -38.43 -46.76 9.23
N LYS A 8 -39.67 -46.30 9.10
CA LYS A 8 -40.17 -44.93 9.02
C LYS A 8 -40.26 -44.26 10.41
N THR A 9 -39.93 -42.97 10.47
CA THR A 9 -40.56 -41.77 11.09
C THR A 9 -40.92 -41.70 12.55
N PRO A 10 -41.00 -40.49 13.21
CA PRO A 10 -41.97 -39.46 12.87
C PRO A 10 -41.47 -37.99 12.85
N ALA A 11 -42.23 -37.20 12.11
CA ALA A 11 -42.12 -35.75 11.96
C ALA A 11 -42.70 -34.98 13.15
N ILE A 12 -42.09 -33.86 13.46
CA ILE A 12 -42.69 -32.83 14.33
C ILE A 12 -42.98 -31.60 13.45
N ASN A 13 -44.27 -31.22 13.43
CA ASN A 13 -44.81 -30.00 12.82
C ASN A 13 -44.40 -28.75 13.59
N LEU A 14 -43.98 -27.73 12.89
CA LEU A 14 -44.05 -26.33 13.35
C LEU A 14 -44.69 -25.47 12.21
N ALA A 15 -45.73 -24.79 12.63
CA ALA A 15 -46.69 -24.07 11.80
C ALA A 15 -46.11 -22.78 11.23
N PHE A 16 -46.31 -22.58 9.93
CA PHE A 16 -46.13 -21.28 9.28
C PHE A 16 -47.53 -20.65 9.05
N VAL A 17 -47.67 -19.39 9.42
CA VAL A 17 -48.82 -18.53 9.12
C VAL A 17 -48.52 -17.80 7.79
N PRO A 18 -49.41 -17.86 6.80
CA PRO A 18 -49.24 -17.10 5.57
C PRO A 18 -50.07 -15.82 5.59
N PHE A 19 -49.46 -14.73 5.14
CA PHE A 19 -50.17 -13.50 4.75
C PHE A 19 -50.59 -13.61 3.29
N LEU A 20 -51.90 -13.42 3.09
CA LEU A 20 -52.59 -13.43 1.81
C LEU A 20 -52.30 -12.16 0.99
N SER A 21 -52.01 -12.32 -0.28
CA SER A 21 -52.32 -11.32 -1.29
C SER A 21 -53.04 -11.99 -2.48
N SER A 22 -54.17 -11.47 -2.75
CA SER A 22 -55.15 -11.95 -3.72
C SER A 22 -54.77 -11.65 -5.17
N SER A 23 -54.80 -12.69 -5.99
CA SER A 23 -54.82 -12.60 -7.45
C SER A 23 -56.21 -12.58 -7.97
N ARG A 24 -56.53 -11.78 -8.98
CA ARG A 24 -57.63 -12.04 -9.94
C ARG A 24 -57.12 -11.97 -11.36
N GLN A 25 -57.22 -13.09 -12.02
CA GLN A 25 -57.23 -13.25 -13.47
C GLN A 25 -58.62 -12.87 -14.04
N GLN A 26 -58.60 -12.30 -15.22
CA GLN A 26 -59.49 -12.69 -16.37
C GLN A 26 -59.11 -11.80 -17.57
N SER A 27 -58.56 -12.36 -18.58
CA SER A 27 -59.17 -12.88 -19.84
C SER A 27 -59.67 -11.81 -20.80
N GLY A 28 -58.98 -11.73 -21.94
CA GLY A 28 -59.66 -11.85 -23.23
C GLY A 28 -59.75 -10.60 -24.10
N ALA A 29 -59.20 -10.79 -25.27
CA ALA A 29 -59.71 -10.33 -26.57
C ALA A 29 -58.90 -9.28 -27.34
N ARG A 30 -58.53 -9.74 -28.52
CA ARG A 30 -57.94 -9.05 -29.65
C ARG A 30 -58.81 -7.91 -30.20
N ALA A 31 -58.14 -6.85 -30.66
CA ALA A 31 -58.47 -6.21 -31.93
C ALA A 31 -57.35 -5.34 -32.46
N ARG A 32 -57.09 -5.49 -33.72
CA ARG A 32 -56.22 -4.71 -34.59
C ARG A 32 -56.80 -3.34 -34.91
N VAL A 33 -55.90 -2.47 -35.38
CA VAL A 33 -56.03 -1.55 -36.54
C VAL A 33 -55.45 -0.16 -36.22
N SER A 34 -54.35 0.08 -36.77
CA SER A 34 -53.85 0.95 -37.85
C SER A 34 -53.70 2.44 -37.57
N ARG A 35 -52.47 2.84 -37.87
CA ARG A 35 -52.01 4.01 -38.68
C ARG A 35 -52.43 5.42 -38.34
N ASN A 36 -51.40 6.11 -38.22
CA ASN A 36 -50.95 7.31 -39.00
C ASN A 36 -51.01 8.68 -38.36
N HIS A 37 -49.91 9.28 -38.58
CA HIS A 37 -49.62 10.68 -38.98
C HIS A 37 -49.46 11.77 -37.93
N THR A 38 -48.24 12.20 -37.95
CA THR A 38 -47.71 13.52 -38.35
C THR A 38 -47.83 14.65 -37.34
N SER A 39 -46.70 15.09 -37.02
CA SER A 39 -46.15 16.43 -37.30
C SER A 39 -46.42 17.54 -36.28
N THR A 40 -45.37 18.10 -35.90
CA THR A 40 -44.98 19.51 -36.05
C THR A 40 -45.41 20.49 -34.98
N CYS A 41 -44.37 21.06 -34.45
CA CYS A 41 -44.18 22.51 -34.33
C CYS A 41 -44.57 23.25 -33.07
N CYS A 42 -43.53 23.77 -32.51
CA CYS A 42 -43.30 25.19 -32.24
C CYS A 42 -43.92 25.88 -31.04
N ARG A 43 -43.00 26.40 -30.32
CA ARG A 43 -42.84 27.78 -29.89
C ARG A 43 -43.71 28.37 -28.78
N ARG A 44 -42.97 28.84 -27.79
CA ARG A 44 -42.96 30.18 -27.20
C ARG A 44 -44.21 30.65 -26.44
N PHE A 45 -43.96 31.12 -25.25
CA PHE A 45 -44.06 32.50 -24.79
C PHE A 45 -43.81 32.46 -23.27
N LEU A 46 -42.75 33.07 -22.80
CA LEU A 46 -42.55 34.50 -22.40
C LEU A 46 -43.49 34.96 -21.27
N SER A 47 -42.82 35.33 -20.24
CA SER A 47 -42.85 36.63 -19.57
C SER A 47 -43.71 36.81 -18.34
N GLY A 48 -43.12 37.53 -17.47
CA GLY A 48 -43.68 38.43 -16.46
C GLY A 48 -43.31 38.04 -15.06
N GLY A 49 -42.62 38.76 -14.29
CA GLY A 49 -42.26 40.17 -14.23
C GLY A 49 -42.39 40.63 -12.81
N PHE A 50 -41.36 41.25 -12.31
CA PHE A 50 -41.33 42.33 -11.35
C PHE A 50 -42.12 42.20 -10.00
N ALA A 51 -41.39 42.34 -8.87
CA ALA A 51 -41.50 43.58 -8.12
C ALA A 51 -40.42 43.67 -7.03
N GLN A 52 -39.74 44.76 -7.10
CA GLN A 52 -38.88 45.38 -6.10
C GLN A 52 -39.68 45.81 -4.89
N SER A 53 -39.07 45.86 -3.73
CA SER A 53 -39.27 47.00 -2.81
C SER A 53 -38.01 47.27 -1.98
N ARG A 54 -37.49 48.44 -2.21
CA ARG A 54 -36.56 49.20 -1.35
C ARG A 54 -37.34 49.89 -0.21
N ALA A 55 -36.74 50.00 0.94
CA ALA A 55 -36.84 51.14 1.87
C ALA A 55 -35.67 51.03 2.85
N THR A 56 -34.64 51.77 2.80
CA THR A 56 -34.28 53.16 3.18
C THR A 56 -34.80 53.60 4.56
N LEU A 57 -33.85 53.93 5.40
CA LEU A 57 -33.66 55.22 6.18
C LEU A 57 -32.80 54.89 7.38
N GLN A 58 -31.61 55.40 7.44
CA GLN A 58 -31.05 56.70 7.82
C GLN A 58 -30.92 56.95 9.35
N ASN A 59 -29.68 57.24 9.69
CA ASN A 59 -29.13 58.29 10.57
C ASN A 59 -29.24 58.05 12.11
N SER A 60 -28.15 58.21 12.83
CA SER A 60 -27.34 59.40 13.19
C SER A 60 -26.22 58.99 14.14
N ALA A 61 -25.03 59.32 13.97
CA ALA A 61 -24.23 60.53 14.14
C ALA A 61 -23.68 60.79 15.54
N ARG A 62 -22.42 61.09 15.54
CA ARG A 62 -21.59 61.92 16.45
C ARG A 62 -20.89 61.21 17.61
N THR A 63 -19.65 61.38 17.79
CA THR A 63 -18.48 62.25 17.70
C THR A 63 -17.54 61.97 18.87
N ASN A 64 -16.26 61.90 18.63
CA ASN A 64 -15.15 62.75 19.13
C ASN A 64 -13.82 61.97 19.04
N VAL A 65 -12.92 62.26 18.18
CA VAL A 65 -11.83 63.22 18.10
C VAL A 65 -10.92 63.26 19.33
N ARG A 66 -9.67 62.82 19.16
CA ARG A 66 -8.40 63.48 19.57
C ARG A 66 -7.20 62.64 19.10
N ARG A 67 -6.55 63.02 18.03
CA ARG A 67 -5.27 63.75 17.86
C ARG A 67 -4.00 63.07 18.37
N SER A 68 -3.14 62.92 17.38
CA SER A 68 -1.74 62.47 17.31
C SER A 68 -0.78 63.43 18.06
N PRO A 69 0.60 63.14 18.06
CA PRO A 69 1.38 63.70 16.96
C PRO A 69 2.54 62.84 16.40
N ARG A 70 2.90 63.24 15.19
CA ARG A 70 4.06 62.95 14.35
C ARG A 70 5.44 63.22 14.97
N LYS A 71 6.45 62.49 14.42
CA LYS A 71 7.69 63.06 13.83
C LYS A 71 8.40 61.94 13.06
N GLU A 72 8.47 62.01 11.77
CA GLU A 72 9.48 62.55 10.88
C GLU A 72 10.91 62.04 11.14
N VAL A 73 11.52 61.34 10.20
CA VAL A 73 12.72 61.78 9.46
C VAL A 73 12.78 61.07 8.12
N SER A 74 12.85 61.93 7.13
CA SER A 74 12.91 61.77 5.68
C SER A 74 14.34 61.78 5.18
N ARG A 75 14.54 61.35 3.92
CA ARG A 75 15.67 61.52 2.95
C ARG A 75 16.80 60.48 3.04
N VAL A 76 17.15 59.86 1.92
CA VAL A 76 17.75 60.44 0.70
C VAL A 76 17.43 59.57 -0.51
N MET A 77 16.94 60.27 -1.51
CA MET A 77 16.67 59.81 -2.86
C MET A 77 17.80 60.22 -3.81
N ARG A 78 17.92 59.47 -4.93
CA ARG A 78 18.45 59.87 -6.26
C ARG A 78 19.96 59.79 -6.48
N LEU A 79 20.32 59.17 -7.54
CA LEU A 79 20.56 59.50 -8.96
C LEU A 79 21.48 58.38 -9.50
N LEU A 80 21.32 57.78 -10.62
CA LEU A 80 21.53 58.31 -11.96
C LEU A 80 20.93 57.36 -13.00
N SER A 81 20.26 57.98 -13.91
CA SER A 81 19.77 57.46 -15.19
C SER A 81 20.77 57.71 -16.31
N CYS A 82 20.52 57.03 -17.46
CA CYS A 82 20.94 57.31 -18.84
C CYS A 82 22.32 56.78 -19.26
N SER A 83 22.37 56.02 -20.35
CA SER A 83 22.10 56.36 -21.78
C SER A 83 22.18 55.11 -22.64
N ARG A 84 21.25 54.91 -23.50
CA ARG A 84 21.03 55.00 -24.95
C ARG A 84 22.21 54.69 -25.86
N GLY A 85 21.91 53.81 -26.84
CA GLY A 85 22.42 53.66 -28.19
C GLY A 85 22.63 52.20 -28.54
N GLY A 86 22.06 51.54 -29.48
CA GLY A 86 21.55 51.97 -30.76
C GLY A 86 22.20 51.18 -31.87
N GLY A 87 21.44 50.51 -32.73
CA GLY A 87 21.91 49.90 -33.97
C GLY A 87 22.12 48.40 -33.88
N GLY A 88 21.53 47.46 -34.56
CA GLY A 88 20.89 47.51 -35.88
C GLY A 88 21.41 46.40 -36.78
N VAL A 89 20.49 45.50 -37.23
CA VAL A 89 20.52 44.78 -38.53
C VAL A 89 21.69 43.81 -38.82
N SER A 90 21.53 42.55 -39.19
CA SER A 90 20.84 41.76 -40.22
C SER A 90 21.46 40.39 -40.33
N VAL A 91 20.63 39.37 -40.43
CA VAL A 91 20.40 38.41 -41.53
C VAL A 91 21.65 37.85 -42.26
N ASN A 92 21.84 36.56 -42.19
CA ASN A 92 21.80 35.51 -43.21
C ASN A 92 22.52 34.26 -42.66
N ARG A 93 21.85 33.10 -42.66
CA ARG A 93 21.73 32.02 -43.66
C ARG A 93 23.06 31.45 -44.15
N ASP A 94 23.07 30.23 -44.00
CA ASP A 94 23.38 29.10 -44.89
C ASP A 94 24.63 28.26 -44.60
N ASN A 95 24.29 27.01 -44.41
CA ASN A 95 24.79 25.78 -45.06
C ASN A 95 26.13 25.13 -44.70
N GLU A 96 25.88 23.83 -44.48
CA GLU A 96 26.57 22.67 -45.05
C GLU A 96 27.88 22.18 -44.44
N ALA A 97 27.68 20.95 -43.96
CA ALA A 97 28.37 19.70 -44.37
C ALA A 97 29.87 19.60 -44.21
N GLY A 98 30.25 18.47 -43.62
CA GLY A 98 31.53 17.85 -44.01
C GLY A 98 32.27 17.14 -42.90
N ASN A 99 31.93 15.93 -42.75
CA ASN A 99 32.74 14.68 -42.70
C ASN A 99 34.22 14.71 -42.28
N ALA A 100 34.50 13.72 -41.45
CA ALA A 100 35.60 12.72 -41.53
C ALA A 100 36.86 12.92 -40.70
N ASN A 101 37.01 11.90 -39.86
CA ASN A 101 38.21 11.05 -39.68
C ASN A 101 39.51 11.58 -39.07
N GLY A 102 39.92 10.80 -38.12
CA GLY A 102 41.34 10.34 -38.10
C GLY A 102 42.12 10.77 -36.88
N GLY A 103 42.32 9.91 -35.95
CA GLY A 103 43.60 9.18 -35.83
C GLY A 103 44.53 9.71 -34.78
N SER A 104 44.69 8.93 -33.74
CA SER A 104 45.92 8.38 -33.16
C SER A 104 47.00 9.27 -32.51
N GLU A 105 47.32 8.80 -31.31
CA GLU A 105 48.67 8.59 -30.71
C GLU A 105 49.40 9.79 -30.10
N SER A 106 49.59 9.69 -28.83
CA SER A 106 50.73 9.24 -28.01
C SER A 106 51.66 10.35 -27.47
N GLU A 107 51.92 10.12 -26.22
CA GLU A 107 53.23 10.23 -25.54
C GLU A 107 53.70 11.56 -24.91
N ASN A 108 53.80 11.45 -23.58
CA ASN A 108 55.00 11.74 -22.74
C ASN A 108 55.60 13.17 -22.63
N GLY A 109 55.82 13.54 -21.37
CA GLY A 109 57.01 14.29 -21.13
C GLY A 109 56.93 15.31 -19.98
N GLU A 110 57.28 14.84 -18.80
CA GLU A 110 58.15 15.44 -17.78
C GLU A 110 58.21 16.97 -17.53
N GLN A 111 58.16 17.27 -16.25
CA GLN A 111 58.61 18.47 -15.49
C GLN A 111 60.06 18.87 -15.85
N PRO A 112 60.65 20.03 -15.44
CA PRO A 112 60.64 20.54 -14.08
C PRO A 112 60.84 22.10 -13.85
N VAL A 113 60.54 22.51 -12.61
CA VAL A 113 61.27 23.42 -11.68
C VAL A 113 61.79 24.78 -12.16
N ALA A 114 61.39 25.88 -11.51
CA ALA A 114 62.18 26.76 -10.63
C ALA A 114 61.50 28.10 -10.28
N ALA A 115 61.41 28.35 -9.03
CA ALA A 115 61.78 29.45 -8.14
C ALA A 115 61.73 30.92 -8.60
N GLY A 116 61.09 31.74 -7.77
CA GLY A 116 61.32 33.22 -7.78
C GLY A 116 60.35 34.04 -6.90
N THR A 117 60.64 34.10 -5.62
CA THR A 117 60.55 35.24 -4.64
C THR A 117 59.39 36.24 -4.67
N ALA A 118 58.69 36.25 -3.57
CA ALA A 118 58.17 37.31 -2.71
C ALA A 118 57.84 38.71 -3.21
N ASP A 119 56.60 39.18 -2.95
CA ASP A 119 56.43 40.31 -2.01
C ASP A 119 55.00 40.36 -1.43
N ARG A 120 54.95 40.81 -0.19
CA ARG A 120 53.83 40.94 0.71
C ARG A 120 52.94 42.09 0.34
N ARG A 121 51.57 41.90 0.38
CA ARG A 121 50.69 42.90 1.07
C ARG A 121 49.37 42.29 1.51
N ARG A 122 49.06 42.54 2.76
CA ARG A 122 47.89 42.08 3.54
C ARG A 122 46.59 42.79 3.18
N LYS A 123 45.48 42.01 3.29
CA LYS A 123 44.11 42.27 3.82
C LYS A 123 43.00 42.12 2.80
N PRO A 124 41.77 41.64 3.19
CA PRO A 124 41.28 41.43 4.53
C PRO A 124 40.54 40.08 4.78
N ARG A 125 40.76 39.56 5.98
CA ARG A 125 40.19 38.33 6.56
C ARG A 125 38.71 38.43 7.04
N ARG A 126 37.91 39.44 6.72
CA ARG A 126 36.56 39.62 7.32
C ARG A 126 35.41 38.93 6.58
N LYS A 127 35.52 38.59 5.31
CA LYS A 127 34.43 37.92 4.57
C LYS A 127 34.40 36.39 4.79
N LEU A 128 35.51 35.76 5.11
CA LEU A 128 35.56 34.29 5.30
C LEU A 128 35.02 33.88 6.67
N ILE A 129 35.07 34.75 7.68
CA ILE A 129 34.56 34.42 9.01
C ILE A 129 33.02 34.44 9.05
N TYR A 130 32.38 35.36 8.35
CA TYR A 130 30.92 35.41 8.29
C TYR A 130 30.35 34.19 7.55
N THR A 131 30.96 33.71 6.49
CA THR A 131 30.49 32.52 5.74
C THR A 131 30.69 31.26 6.57
N VAL A 132 31.78 31.08 7.26
CA VAL A 132 32.03 29.90 8.12
C VAL A 132 31.14 29.91 9.36
N VAL A 133 30.86 31.06 9.93
CA VAL A 133 29.97 31.20 11.11
C VAL A 133 28.51 30.96 10.67
N THR A 134 28.10 31.39 9.49
CA THR A 134 26.73 31.13 8.95
C THR A 134 26.54 29.64 8.64
N PHE A 135 27.53 28.96 8.06
CA PHE A 135 27.46 27.52 7.82
C PHE A 135 27.55 26.70 9.14
N ALA A 136 28.32 27.14 10.13
CA ALA A 136 28.36 26.50 11.44
C ALA A 136 27.07 26.71 12.24
N VAL A 137 26.43 27.85 12.15
CA VAL A 137 25.13 28.14 12.79
C VAL A 137 23.98 27.39 12.07
N MET A 138 23.98 27.31 10.72
CA MET A 138 23.02 26.48 9.98
C MET A 138 23.24 24.99 10.24
N GLY A 139 24.49 24.53 10.36
CA GLY A 139 24.79 23.14 10.73
C GLY A 139 24.38 22.83 12.18
N MET A 140 24.52 23.75 13.09
CA MET A 140 24.09 23.57 14.50
C MET A 140 22.55 23.65 14.63
N ILE A 141 21.88 24.48 13.85
CA ILE A 141 20.40 24.50 13.83
C ILE A 141 19.86 23.22 13.20
N GLY A 142 20.45 22.71 12.12
CA GLY A 142 20.12 21.41 11.53
C GLY A 142 20.39 20.24 12.49
N CYS A 143 21.52 20.28 13.24
CA CYS A 143 21.82 19.30 14.28
C CYS A 143 20.89 19.44 15.49
N MET A 144 20.52 20.65 15.91
CA MET A 144 19.59 20.85 17.03
C MET A 144 18.16 20.42 16.67
N VAL A 145 17.70 20.62 15.43
CA VAL A 145 16.41 20.10 14.98
C VAL A 145 16.44 18.56 14.96
N ASN A 146 17.49 17.94 14.45
CA ASN A 146 17.63 16.47 14.47
C ASN A 146 17.84 15.91 15.89
N VAL A 147 18.52 16.63 16.78
CA VAL A 147 18.72 16.22 18.18
C VAL A 147 17.44 16.42 19.00
N VAL A 148 16.65 17.48 18.74
CA VAL A 148 15.37 17.70 19.43
C VAL A 148 14.32 16.70 18.93
N PHE A 149 14.27 16.38 17.63
CA PHE A 149 13.44 15.28 17.13
C PHE A 149 13.94 13.93 17.64
N GLY A 150 15.22 13.62 17.56
CA GLY A 150 15.79 12.37 18.08
C GLY A 150 15.61 12.20 19.59
N ALA A 151 15.73 13.28 20.39
CA ALA A 151 15.53 13.23 21.83
C ALA A 151 14.04 13.14 22.25
N MET A 152 13.09 13.57 21.40
CA MET A 152 11.66 13.34 21.62
C MET A 152 11.24 11.89 21.36
N TYR A 153 11.94 11.19 20.46
CA TYR A 153 11.67 9.77 20.16
C TYR A 153 12.26 8.80 21.18
N THR A 154 13.22 9.21 22.03
CA THR A 154 13.94 8.29 22.93
C THR A 154 13.36 8.18 24.35
N SER A 155 12.29 8.87 24.69
CA SER A 155 11.72 8.85 26.06
C SER A 155 10.33 8.24 26.21
N GLY A 156 9.77 7.66 25.15
CA GLY A 156 8.53 6.87 25.18
C GLY A 156 8.83 5.39 25.06
N ASN A 157 8.00 4.51 25.63
CA ASN A 157 8.05 3.09 25.33
C ASN A 157 8.02 2.92 23.80
N GLU A 158 9.08 2.34 23.24
CA GLU A 158 9.05 1.89 21.84
C GLU A 158 7.86 0.96 21.68
N SER A 159 7.07 1.14 20.64
CA SER A 159 5.98 0.21 20.32
C SER A 159 6.60 -1.17 20.12
N SER A 160 6.08 -2.18 20.83
CA SER A 160 6.51 -3.55 20.61
C SER A 160 6.12 -3.95 19.19
N THR A 161 7.10 -4.29 18.38
CA THR A 161 6.89 -4.85 17.04
C THR A 161 6.83 -6.38 17.06
N GLU A 162 7.13 -6.99 18.20
CA GLU A 162 7.00 -8.42 18.41
C GLU A 162 5.55 -8.78 18.77
N GLY A 163 5.00 -9.80 18.11
CA GLY A 163 3.69 -10.33 18.45
C GLY A 163 2.51 -9.47 18.01
N LEU A 164 2.57 -8.87 16.83
CA LEU A 164 1.49 -8.06 16.24
C LEU A 164 0.39 -8.94 15.62
N LEU A 165 -0.21 -9.83 16.41
CA LEU A 165 -1.37 -10.59 15.96
C LEU A 165 -2.53 -9.65 15.62
N TYR A 166 -3.25 -9.96 14.54
CA TYR A 166 -4.46 -9.21 14.19
C TYR A 166 -5.48 -9.33 15.34
N PRO A 167 -5.99 -8.23 15.89
CA PRO A 167 -6.93 -8.29 17.00
C PRO A 167 -8.25 -8.92 16.55
N ILE A 168 -8.66 -9.96 17.26
CA ILE A 168 -9.93 -10.65 17.06
C ILE A 168 -10.65 -10.81 18.39
N GLU A 169 -11.98 -10.91 18.35
CA GLU A 169 -12.79 -11.26 19.50
C GLU A 169 -12.75 -12.77 19.75
N SER A 170 -12.74 -13.14 21.02
CA SER A 170 -12.82 -14.52 21.46
C SER A 170 -13.52 -14.58 22.81
N GLU A 171 -13.59 -15.75 23.42
CA GLU A 171 -14.13 -15.99 24.77
C GLU A 171 -13.35 -15.18 25.83
N THR A 172 -12.09 -14.83 25.53
CA THR A 172 -11.17 -14.15 26.45
C THR A 172 -10.74 -12.76 25.99
N ARG A 173 -11.17 -12.33 24.81
CA ARG A 173 -10.76 -11.06 24.20
C ARG A 173 -11.96 -10.26 23.69
N GLU A 174 -12.04 -9.02 24.10
CA GLU A 174 -13.04 -8.07 23.63
C GLU A 174 -12.38 -6.98 22.79
N MET A 175 -13.12 -6.42 21.83
CA MET A 175 -12.63 -5.32 20.98
C MET A 175 -13.57 -4.12 20.95
N LYS A 176 -12.99 -2.94 20.78
CA LYS A 176 -13.70 -1.70 20.57
C LYS A 176 -13.01 -0.85 19.51
N LYS A 177 -13.66 -0.66 18.35
CA LYS A 177 -13.17 0.26 17.32
C LYS A 177 -13.37 1.71 17.74
N LEU A 178 -12.35 2.52 17.51
CA LEU A 178 -12.38 3.97 17.67
C LEU A 178 -12.52 4.68 16.31
N ASP A 179 -12.95 3.97 15.28
CA ASP A 179 -13.24 4.50 13.95
C ASP A 179 -14.42 5.49 13.99
N GLY A 180 -14.50 6.38 13.01
CA GLY A 180 -15.56 7.35 12.87
C GLY A 180 -15.03 8.78 12.77
N MET A 181 -15.78 9.77 13.27
CA MET A 181 -15.39 11.17 13.13
C MET A 181 -14.48 11.60 14.28
N TRP A 182 -13.36 12.22 13.93
CA TRP A 182 -12.38 12.79 14.84
C TRP A 182 -12.26 14.29 14.62
N ASN A 183 -11.94 15.06 15.65
CA ASN A 183 -11.50 16.44 15.46
C ASN A 183 -10.13 16.45 14.81
N PHE A 184 -9.91 17.40 13.92
CA PHE A 184 -8.67 17.52 13.15
C PHE A 184 -8.18 18.95 13.07
N VAL A 185 -6.86 19.12 13.18
CA VAL A 185 -6.18 20.41 13.02
C VAL A 185 -4.90 20.20 12.23
N ARG A 186 -4.66 21.04 11.25
CA ARG A 186 -3.37 21.17 10.54
C ARG A 186 -2.48 22.15 11.29
N SER A 187 -1.21 21.79 11.54
CA SER A 187 -0.21 22.76 11.99
C SER A 187 0.14 23.71 10.84
N GLU A 188 0.54 24.94 11.19
CA GLU A 188 1.08 25.86 10.20
C GLU A 188 2.42 25.33 9.66
N SER A 189 2.63 25.35 8.34
CA SER A 189 3.86 24.83 7.70
C SER A 189 5.13 25.53 8.21
N ASN A 190 5.05 26.81 8.57
CA ASN A 190 6.16 27.57 9.15
C ASN A 190 6.34 27.31 10.66
N ASN A 191 5.47 26.52 11.28
CA ASN A 191 5.47 26.28 12.74
C ASN A 191 5.03 24.82 13.08
N PRO A 192 5.64 23.78 12.49
CA PRO A 192 5.19 22.39 12.62
C PRO A 192 5.24 21.88 14.07
N SER A 193 6.10 22.43 14.92
CA SER A 193 6.23 22.04 16.33
C SER A 193 5.27 22.80 17.28
N GLN A 194 4.36 23.64 16.74
CA GLN A 194 3.49 24.48 17.57
C GLN A 194 2.66 23.66 18.56
N GLY A 195 1.99 22.60 18.09
CA GLY A 195 1.14 21.78 18.95
C GLY A 195 1.90 21.09 20.08
N ILE A 196 3.17 20.73 19.88
CA ILE A 196 4.03 20.19 20.92
C ILE A 196 4.37 21.28 21.95
N ARG A 197 4.79 22.48 21.52
CA ARG A 197 5.13 23.58 22.42
C ARG A 197 3.93 24.08 23.22
N GLU A 198 2.78 24.18 22.57
CA GLU A 198 1.52 24.60 23.20
C GLU A 198 0.79 23.45 23.90
N LYS A 199 1.35 22.24 23.85
CA LYS A 199 0.83 21.02 24.51
C LYS A 199 -0.61 20.71 24.14
N TRP A 200 -0.95 20.72 22.83
CA TRP A 200 -2.31 20.44 22.36
C TRP A 200 -2.84 19.06 22.80
N TYR A 201 -1.95 18.16 23.17
CA TYR A 201 -2.30 16.85 23.71
C TYR A 201 -2.87 16.88 25.14
N THR A 202 -2.83 18.03 25.86
CA THR A 202 -3.31 18.12 27.26
C THR A 202 -4.80 18.37 27.39
N ASP A 203 -5.47 18.92 26.35
CA ASP A 203 -6.90 19.19 26.34
C ASP A 203 -7.51 19.01 24.95
N ASP A 204 -8.83 19.20 24.78
CA ASP A 204 -9.52 19.09 23.49
C ASP A 204 -8.89 20.03 22.47
N LEU A 205 -8.59 19.55 21.26
CA LEU A 205 -8.01 20.35 20.18
C LEU A 205 -8.84 21.59 19.86
N ALA A 206 -10.17 21.50 19.98
CA ALA A 206 -11.09 22.63 19.76
C ALA A 206 -10.88 23.81 20.71
N ARG A 207 -10.18 23.62 21.84
CA ARG A 207 -9.82 24.71 22.78
C ARG A 207 -8.60 25.48 22.32
N PHE A 208 -7.72 24.83 21.56
CA PHE A 208 -6.48 25.45 21.05
C PHE A 208 -6.65 26.06 19.67
N ARG A 209 -7.46 25.41 18.80
CA ARG A 209 -7.63 25.78 17.39
C ARG A 209 -9.05 25.46 16.90
N LYS A 210 -9.44 26.11 15.79
CA LYS A 210 -10.63 25.72 15.05
C LYS A 210 -10.39 24.35 14.42
N THR A 211 -11.20 23.37 14.77
CA THR A 211 -11.15 22.00 14.24
C THR A 211 -12.12 21.81 13.09
N ILE A 212 -11.80 20.85 12.22
CA ILE A 212 -12.73 20.24 11.29
C ILE A 212 -12.97 18.77 11.67
N GLN A 213 -14.03 18.17 11.16
CA GLN A 213 -14.31 16.76 11.36
C GLN A 213 -13.59 15.93 10.30
N MET A 214 -12.83 14.92 10.72
CA MET A 214 -12.05 14.04 9.88
C MET A 214 -12.47 12.60 10.07
N PRO A 215 -12.86 11.87 9.01
CA PRO A 215 -13.17 10.44 9.13
C PRO A 215 -11.88 9.63 9.38
N VAL A 216 -11.99 8.61 10.21
CA VAL A 216 -10.98 7.59 10.45
C VAL A 216 -11.64 6.22 10.28
N PRO A 217 -11.12 5.33 9.43
CA PRO A 217 -9.94 5.47 8.59
C PRO A 217 -10.15 6.34 7.34
N SER A 218 -9.17 7.19 7.02
CA SER A 218 -9.10 7.97 5.77
C SER A 218 -7.73 8.64 5.64
N SER A 219 -7.30 8.94 4.42
CA SER A 219 -6.35 10.02 4.18
C SER A 219 -7.06 11.35 4.37
N TYR A 220 -6.34 12.38 4.84
CA TYR A 220 -6.95 13.72 4.97
C TYR A 220 -6.88 14.56 3.70
N ASN A 221 -6.10 14.13 2.72
CA ASN A 221 -5.70 14.94 1.56
C ASN A 221 -6.85 15.27 0.60
N ASP A 222 -7.84 14.37 0.45
CA ASP A 222 -8.91 14.50 -0.55
C ASP A 222 -10.31 14.74 0.07
N VAL A 223 -10.39 15.03 1.39
CA VAL A 223 -11.69 15.18 2.08
C VAL A 223 -12.23 16.61 2.06
N THR A 224 -11.45 17.58 1.56
CA THR A 224 -11.87 18.99 1.44
C THR A 224 -11.40 19.57 0.11
N GLU A 225 -11.93 20.75 -0.24
CA GLU A 225 -11.52 21.55 -1.40
C GLU A 225 -10.28 22.42 -1.11
N ASP A 226 -9.72 22.39 0.11
CA ASP A 226 -8.55 23.17 0.51
C ASP A 226 -7.27 22.57 -0.09
N ALA A 227 -6.71 23.20 -1.11
CA ALA A 227 -5.43 22.82 -1.71
C ALA A 227 -4.28 22.80 -0.68
N GLY A 228 -4.32 23.73 0.29
CA GLY A 228 -3.33 23.76 1.37
C GLY A 228 -3.42 22.56 2.32
N LEU A 229 -4.59 21.90 2.45
CA LEU A 229 -4.71 20.63 3.18
C LEU A 229 -4.31 19.45 2.28
N ARG A 230 -4.71 19.46 1.00
CA ARG A 230 -4.35 18.40 0.05
C ARG A 230 -2.84 18.20 -0.05
N ASP A 231 -2.11 19.30 -0.17
CA ASP A 231 -0.66 19.31 -0.43
C ASP A 231 0.16 19.58 0.86
N HIS A 232 -0.48 19.51 2.05
CA HIS A 232 0.18 19.79 3.32
C HIS A 232 1.39 18.90 3.57
N VAL A 233 2.50 19.53 3.96
CA VAL A 233 3.73 18.88 4.43
C VAL A 233 4.00 19.31 5.87
N GLY A 234 4.13 18.34 6.77
CA GLY A 234 4.33 18.55 8.19
C GLY A 234 3.30 17.85 9.06
N THR A 235 3.11 18.39 10.28
CA THR A 235 2.30 17.73 11.30
C THR A 235 0.82 18.10 11.19
N VAL A 236 -0.02 17.10 11.44
CA VAL A 236 -1.46 17.26 11.67
C VAL A 236 -1.83 16.60 12.99
N TRP A 237 -2.93 17.01 13.55
CA TRP A 237 -3.39 16.57 14.86
C TRP A 237 -4.81 16.06 14.78
N TYR A 238 -5.04 14.93 15.44
CA TYR A 238 -6.35 14.34 15.63
C TYR A 238 -6.67 14.23 17.12
N ASP A 239 -7.92 14.43 17.53
CA ASP A 239 -8.38 13.97 18.82
C ASP A 239 -9.79 13.41 18.77
N ARG A 240 -10.09 12.54 19.74
CA ARG A 240 -11.40 11.94 19.93
C ARG A 240 -11.63 11.58 21.38
N LYS A 241 -12.86 11.78 21.84
CA LYS A 241 -13.36 11.26 23.12
C LYS A 241 -13.94 9.87 22.93
N PHE A 242 -13.75 9.00 23.91
CA PHE A 242 -14.27 7.64 23.90
C PHE A 242 -14.48 7.13 25.32
N PHE A 243 -15.41 6.20 25.50
CA PHE A 243 -15.63 5.53 26.77
C PHE A 243 -14.93 4.18 26.82
N VAL A 244 -14.42 3.82 28.01
CA VAL A 244 -13.91 2.48 28.31
C VAL A 244 -14.87 1.81 29.29
N PRO A 245 -15.36 0.58 29.01
CA PRO A 245 -16.26 -0.13 29.90
C PRO A 245 -15.67 -0.32 31.30
N ARG A 246 -16.49 -0.22 32.33
CA ARG A 246 -16.07 -0.52 33.70
C ARG A 246 -15.74 -2.00 33.86
N ALA A 247 -16.34 -2.87 33.04
CA ALA A 247 -16.07 -4.32 33.08
C ALA A 247 -14.59 -4.64 32.85
N TRP A 248 -13.93 -3.89 31.96
CA TRP A 248 -12.51 -4.06 31.67
C TRP A 248 -11.55 -3.76 32.83
N SER A 249 -12.05 -3.20 33.96
CA SER A 249 -11.25 -3.01 35.17
C SER A 249 -11.47 -4.10 36.23
N LYS A 250 -12.32 -5.09 35.95
CA LYS A 250 -12.70 -6.14 36.90
C LYS A 250 -11.88 -7.41 36.73
N GLY A 251 -10.67 -7.33 36.47
CA GLY A 251 -9.77 -8.47 36.31
C GLY A 251 -8.34 -7.99 36.18
N ASP A 252 -7.44 -8.91 35.89
CA ASP A 252 -6.04 -8.62 35.60
C ASP A 252 -5.81 -8.39 34.09
N ASP A 253 -6.89 -8.12 33.33
CA ASP A 253 -6.81 -7.93 31.88
C ASP A 253 -5.99 -6.69 31.54
N ARG A 254 -5.26 -6.80 30.46
CA ARG A 254 -4.54 -5.68 29.84
C ARG A 254 -5.36 -5.12 28.68
N VAL A 255 -5.27 -3.82 28.48
CA VAL A 255 -5.93 -3.14 27.36
C VAL A 255 -4.86 -2.60 26.44
N PHE A 256 -4.88 -3.04 25.19
CA PHE A 256 -4.00 -2.55 24.14
C PHE A 256 -4.73 -1.55 23.26
N LEU A 257 -4.00 -0.52 22.84
CA LEU A 257 -4.41 0.39 21.77
C LEU A 257 -3.57 0.08 20.53
N ARG A 258 -4.25 -0.25 19.42
CA ARG A 258 -3.63 -0.57 18.14
C ARG A 258 -4.10 0.36 17.05
N PHE A 259 -3.14 0.81 16.22
CA PHE A 259 -3.37 1.48 14.96
C PHE A 259 -2.97 0.55 13.82
N GLY A 260 -3.83 0.37 12.84
CA GLY A 260 -3.47 -0.43 11.66
C GLY A 260 -2.49 0.29 10.72
N SER A 261 -2.52 1.62 10.71
CA SER A 261 -1.60 2.46 9.91
C SER A 261 -1.80 3.94 10.23
N VAL A 262 -0.71 4.68 10.44
CA VAL A 262 -0.68 6.16 10.52
C VAL A 262 0.52 6.65 9.73
N HIS A 263 0.31 7.30 8.60
CA HIS A 263 1.38 7.64 7.66
C HIS A 263 1.85 9.10 7.84
N TYR A 264 3.15 9.40 8.07
CA TYR A 264 4.30 8.50 8.03
C TYR A 264 4.81 8.16 9.44
N SER A 265 4.99 9.17 10.31
CA SER A 265 5.36 9.00 11.72
C SER A 265 4.31 9.57 12.65
N THR A 266 4.27 9.07 13.89
CA THR A 266 3.21 9.43 14.82
C THR A 266 3.66 9.41 16.28
N ILE A 267 2.98 10.25 17.08
CA ILE A 267 3.02 10.22 18.54
C ILE A 267 1.57 10.16 19.04
N VAL A 268 1.30 9.31 20.01
CA VAL A 268 -0.05 9.09 20.55
C VAL A 268 -0.08 9.37 22.05
N TRP A 269 -1.13 10.07 22.48
CA TRP A 269 -1.42 10.36 23.90
C TRP A 269 -2.79 9.85 24.28
N ILE A 270 -2.92 9.34 25.49
CA ILE A 270 -4.22 9.08 26.16
C ILE A 270 -4.29 9.96 27.41
N ASN A 271 -5.36 10.76 27.53
CA ASN A 271 -5.56 11.67 28.65
C ASN A 271 -4.39 12.61 28.93
N GLY A 272 -3.62 13.00 27.88
CA GLY A 272 -2.45 13.85 27.97
C GLY A 272 -1.15 13.13 28.31
N VAL A 273 -1.16 11.82 28.51
CA VAL A 273 0.02 10.97 28.75
C VAL A 273 0.42 10.31 27.42
N GLN A 274 1.67 10.48 27.02
CA GLN A 274 2.23 9.82 25.84
C GLN A 274 2.28 8.31 26.09
N VAL A 275 1.75 7.55 25.16
CA VAL A 275 1.64 6.07 25.26
C VAL A 275 2.46 5.34 24.21
N MET A 276 2.67 5.92 23.02
CA MET A 276 3.47 5.30 21.97
C MET A 276 3.96 6.29 20.93
N THR A 277 4.98 5.85 20.18
CA THR A 277 5.50 6.49 18.97
C THR A 277 5.69 5.41 17.91
N HIS A 278 5.59 5.77 16.63
CA HIS A 278 5.85 4.83 15.54
C HIS A 278 6.33 5.55 14.29
N GLU A 279 7.14 4.86 13.50
CA GLU A 279 7.57 5.20 12.13
C GLU A 279 7.16 4.04 11.19
N PHE A 280 7.26 4.17 9.88
CA PHE A 280 6.81 3.21 8.86
C PHE A 280 5.28 3.14 8.70
N GLY A 281 4.71 4.25 8.28
CA GLY A 281 3.28 4.54 8.20
C GLY A 281 2.33 3.52 7.56
N HIS A 282 2.83 2.45 6.94
CA HIS A 282 2.02 1.39 6.32
C HIS A 282 1.87 0.15 7.19
N LEU A 283 2.54 0.12 8.34
CA LEU A 283 2.58 -1.01 9.25
C LEU A 283 1.80 -0.72 10.54
N PRO A 284 1.20 -1.72 11.17
CA PRO A 284 0.51 -1.54 12.44
C PRO A 284 1.49 -1.38 13.60
N PHE A 285 0.99 -0.77 14.67
CA PHE A 285 1.70 -0.63 15.93
C PHE A 285 0.73 -0.56 17.10
N GLU A 286 1.17 -0.97 18.28
CA GLU A 286 0.32 -1.04 19.47
C GLU A 286 1.11 -0.82 20.75
N ALA A 287 0.40 -0.49 21.83
CA ALA A 287 0.95 -0.43 23.18
C ALA A 287 -0.09 -0.81 24.23
N ASP A 288 0.39 -1.35 25.34
CA ASP A 288 -0.39 -1.53 26.58
C ASP A 288 -0.74 -0.16 27.18
N VAL A 289 -2.01 0.17 27.16
CA VAL A 289 -2.55 1.45 27.68
C VAL A 289 -3.35 1.29 28.96
N THR A 290 -3.34 0.11 29.57
CA THR A 290 -4.09 -0.25 30.77
C THR A 290 -4.02 0.82 31.86
N LYS A 291 -2.82 1.33 32.15
CA LYS A 291 -2.59 2.33 33.20
C LYS A 291 -2.95 3.76 32.81
N ALA A 292 -3.09 4.05 31.49
CA ALA A 292 -3.42 5.38 30.99
C ALA A 292 -4.94 5.62 30.90
N LEU A 293 -5.75 4.55 31.02
CA LEU A 293 -7.21 4.58 30.86
C LEU A 293 -7.95 4.88 32.16
N LYS A 294 -9.07 5.59 32.02
CA LYS A 294 -10.09 5.79 33.07
C LYS A 294 -11.25 4.86 32.76
N TYR A 295 -11.45 3.84 33.58
CA TYR A 295 -12.49 2.82 33.39
C TYR A 295 -13.85 3.32 33.85
N GLY A 296 -14.89 3.01 33.08
CA GLY A 296 -16.25 3.47 33.34
C GLY A 296 -16.43 4.98 33.16
N ALA A 297 -15.54 5.63 32.43
CA ALA A 297 -15.49 7.06 32.21
C ALA A 297 -15.07 7.44 30.79
N GLU A 298 -15.22 8.71 30.46
CA GLU A 298 -14.72 9.29 29.21
C GLU A 298 -13.20 9.44 29.27
N ASN A 299 -12.55 9.01 28.20
CA ASN A 299 -11.15 9.20 27.90
C ASN A 299 -10.99 10.04 26.65
N ARG A 300 -9.81 10.59 26.42
CA ARG A 300 -9.45 11.26 25.19
C ARG A 300 -8.16 10.66 24.63
N ILE A 301 -8.18 10.37 23.33
CA ILE A 301 -7.01 10.05 22.55
C ILE A 301 -6.62 11.25 21.71
N THR A 302 -5.33 11.56 21.67
CA THR A 302 -4.76 12.60 20.79
C THR A 302 -3.63 11.98 19.98
N VAL A 303 -3.60 12.26 18.69
CA VAL A 303 -2.62 11.72 17.74
C VAL A 303 -1.99 12.86 16.96
N LEU A 304 -0.67 12.94 16.98
CA LEU A 304 0.13 13.69 16.03
C LEU A 304 0.51 12.76 14.90
N CYS A 305 0.28 13.18 13.67
CA CYS A 305 0.72 12.50 12.45
C CYS A 305 1.61 13.48 11.67
N ASP A 306 2.81 13.04 11.29
CA ASP A 306 3.78 13.79 10.48
C ASP A 306 4.04 13.03 9.18
N ASN A 307 3.82 13.69 8.04
CA ASN A 307 3.96 13.08 6.71
C ASN A 307 5.31 13.39 6.04
N VAL A 308 6.24 13.98 6.75
CA VAL A 308 7.56 14.34 6.22
C VAL A 308 8.38 13.11 5.90
N LEU A 309 8.87 13.03 4.65
CA LEU A 309 9.80 12.02 4.18
C LEU A 309 11.19 12.64 4.00
N LEU A 310 12.21 11.92 4.47
CA LEU A 310 13.61 12.35 4.45
C LEU A 310 14.45 11.35 3.62
N GLN A 311 15.73 11.69 3.41
CA GLN A 311 16.68 10.79 2.73
C GLN A 311 16.95 9.47 3.48
N VAL A 312 16.53 9.40 4.75
CA VAL A 312 16.70 8.23 5.62
C VAL A 312 15.37 7.57 6.00
N THR A 313 14.25 8.04 5.48
CA THR A 313 12.94 7.36 5.64
C THR A 313 12.74 6.28 4.58
N VAL A 314 11.79 5.39 4.82
CA VAL A 314 11.39 4.31 3.88
C VAL A 314 9.89 4.43 3.63
N PRO A 315 9.46 5.02 2.49
CA PRO A 315 10.24 5.49 1.34
C PRO A 315 11.01 6.79 1.60
N GLN A 316 11.98 7.07 0.71
CA GLN A 316 12.80 8.27 0.80
C GLN A 316 12.09 9.50 0.23
N GLY A 317 12.41 10.66 0.80
CA GLY A 317 12.00 11.96 0.28
C GLY A 317 12.98 13.06 0.67
N LYS A 318 12.68 14.28 0.27
CA LYS A 318 13.43 15.49 0.60
C LYS A 318 12.46 16.63 0.88
N VAL A 319 12.73 17.40 1.91
CA VAL A 319 11.96 18.59 2.25
C VAL A 319 12.83 19.80 2.15
N ASP A 320 12.35 20.81 1.45
CA ASP A 320 12.98 22.11 1.29
C ASP A 320 12.04 23.22 1.79
N ASN A 321 12.65 24.31 2.33
CA ASN A 321 11.93 25.52 2.66
C ASN A 321 11.83 26.41 1.42
N GLN A 322 10.63 26.73 0.99
CA GLN A 322 10.36 27.63 -0.14
C GLN A 322 9.81 28.96 0.39
N ALA A 323 10.36 30.07 -0.11
CA ALA A 323 9.83 31.39 0.20
C ALA A 323 8.53 31.60 -0.58
N ILE A 324 7.48 31.98 0.12
CA ILE A 324 6.18 32.40 -0.42
C ILE A 324 5.88 33.83 -0.02
N ASP A 325 4.85 34.48 -0.61
CA ASP A 325 4.53 35.90 -0.39
C ASP A 325 4.39 36.29 1.08
N ASN A 326 3.91 35.42 1.94
CA ASN A 326 3.62 35.65 3.35
C ASN A 326 4.46 34.79 4.32
N GLY A 327 5.61 34.26 3.88
CA GLY A 327 6.46 33.46 4.78
C GLY A 327 7.27 32.39 4.08
N VAL A 328 7.32 31.21 4.71
CA VAL A 328 8.02 30.03 4.22
C VAL A 328 7.07 28.86 4.25
N GLU A 329 7.06 28.09 3.20
CA GLU A 329 6.31 26.83 3.09
C GLU A 329 7.28 25.65 2.98
N LEU A 330 6.92 24.52 3.62
CA LEU A 330 7.61 23.27 3.44
C LEU A 330 7.14 22.61 2.14
N VAL A 331 8.08 22.32 1.27
CA VAL A 331 7.81 21.60 0.01
C VAL A 331 8.54 20.27 0.04
N GLN A 332 7.77 19.21 -0.12
CA GLN A 332 8.31 17.86 -0.20
C GLN A 332 8.47 17.42 -1.65
N SER A 333 9.63 16.87 -1.96
CA SER A 333 9.91 16.18 -3.22
C SER A 333 10.26 14.72 -2.96
N TYR A 334 9.83 13.86 -3.87
CA TYR A 334 10.13 12.43 -3.91
C TYR A 334 10.15 11.96 -5.37
N THR A 335 10.75 10.80 -5.64
CA THR A 335 10.93 10.29 -7.01
C THR A 335 9.90 9.24 -7.39
N PHE A 336 9.25 8.61 -6.42
CA PHE A 336 8.24 7.59 -6.67
C PHE A 336 6.94 8.15 -7.27
N ASP A 337 6.28 7.37 -8.12
CA ASP A 337 5.16 7.79 -8.97
C ASP A 337 3.79 7.48 -8.34
N PHE A 338 3.59 7.84 -7.06
CA PHE A 338 2.27 7.82 -6.39
C PHE A 338 2.16 8.97 -5.40
N PHE A 339 0.92 9.37 -5.07
CA PHE A 339 0.71 10.46 -4.14
C PHE A 339 1.07 10.05 -2.70
N ASN A 340 1.82 10.89 -1.98
CA ASN A 340 2.17 10.69 -0.58
C ASN A 340 0.98 10.99 0.33
N TYR A 341 -0.03 10.13 0.28
CA TYR A 341 -1.20 10.22 1.16
C TYR A 341 -0.81 10.09 2.62
N ALA A 342 -1.45 10.88 3.49
CA ALA A 342 -1.18 10.87 4.91
C ALA A 342 -2.46 10.88 5.76
N GLY A 343 -2.33 10.47 7.02
CA GLY A 343 -3.42 10.36 7.97
C GLY A 343 -3.50 9.00 8.63
N ILE A 344 -4.61 8.74 9.31
CA ILE A 344 -4.92 7.45 9.95
C ILE A 344 -5.66 6.59 8.92
N HIS A 345 -4.93 5.71 8.24
CA HIS A 345 -5.43 4.99 7.06
C HIS A 345 -6.22 3.73 7.37
N ARG A 346 -6.02 3.12 8.55
CA ARG A 346 -6.66 1.87 8.94
C ARG A 346 -7.27 2.01 10.33
N SER A 347 -8.07 1.02 10.72
CA SER A 347 -8.81 1.04 11.99
C SER A 347 -7.92 1.33 13.20
N VAL A 348 -8.49 2.06 14.15
CA VAL A 348 -7.95 2.27 15.50
C VAL A 348 -8.76 1.42 16.45
N VAL A 349 -8.11 0.52 17.19
CA VAL A 349 -8.78 -0.50 18.00
C VAL A 349 -8.23 -0.51 19.41
N LEU A 350 -9.12 -0.50 20.40
CA LEU A 350 -8.83 -0.96 21.74
C LEU A 350 -9.24 -2.43 21.85
N TYR A 351 -8.41 -3.26 22.44
CA TYR A 351 -8.77 -4.65 22.71
C TYR A 351 -8.20 -5.12 24.05
N THR A 352 -8.89 -6.07 24.66
CA THR A 352 -8.45 -6.69 25.91
C THR A 352 -7.71 -7.98 25.64
N VAL A 353 -6.77 -8.30 26.50
CA VAL A 353 -6.14 -9.62 26.60
C VAL A 353 -6.03 -9.99 28.07
N PRO A 354 -6.10 -11.26 28.43
CA PRO A 354 -5.86 -11.72 29.80
C PRO A 354 -4.43 -11.38 30.27
N ARG A 355 -4.15 -11.54 31.54
CA ARG A 355 -2.81 -11.31 32.09
C ARG A 355 -1.75 -12.20 31.42
N VAL A 356 -2.08 -13.48 31.23
CA VAL A 356 -1.26 -14.44 30.48
C VAL A 356 -1.98 -14.72 29.17
N TYR A 357 -1.41 -14.33 28.06
CA TYR A 357 -2.05 -14.39 26.75
C TYR A 357 -1.09 -14.84 25.66
N ILE A 358 -1.65 -15.29 24.56
CA ILE A 358 -0.95 -15.62 23.31
C ILE A 358 -0.53 -14.31 22.65
N ARG A 359 0.80 -14.11 22.56
CA ARG A 359 1.40 -12.87 22.03
C ARG A 359 1.72 -12.96 20.55
N ASP A 360 2.19 -14.15 20.10
CA ASP A 360 2.56 -14.39 18.71
C ASP A 360 2.37 -15.85 18.34
N VAL A 361 2.13 -16.09 17.05
CA VAL A 361 2.00 -17.44 16.47
C VAL A 361 2.78 -17.48 15.17
N ILE A 362 3.63 -18.48 14.99
CA ILE A 362 4.34 -18.77 13.75
C ILE A 362 3.83 -20.09 13.20
N ILE A 363 3.49 -20.11 11.92
CA ILE A 363 2.97 -21.30 11.24
C ILE A 363 3.84 -21.62 10.02
N HIS A 364 4.22 -22.91 9.91
CA HIS A 364 4.78 -23.48 8.69
C HIS A 364 3.91 -24.64 8.24
N THR A 365 3.67 -24.73 6.95
CA THR A 365 2.83 -25.79 6.39
C THR A 365 3.59 -26.64 5.39
N SER A 366 3.31 -27.93 5.38
CA SER A 366 3.80 -28.89 4.41
C SER A 366 2.77 -29.99 4.18
N TYR A 367 3.01 -30.87 3.21
CA TYR A 367 2.19 -32.07 3.01
C TYR A 367 3.03 -33.18 2.37
N GLU A 368 2.64 -34.41 2.63
CA GLU A 368 3.21 -35.61 2.01
C GLU A 368 2.07 -36.58 1.64
N GLY A 369 1.91 -36.88 0.35
CA GLY A 369 0.76 -37.65 -0.12
C GLY A 369 -0.56 -36.93 0.21
N ASP A 370 -1.42 -37.59 0.98
CA ASP A 370 -2.71 -37.06 1.43
C ASP A 370 -2.66 -36.46 2.86
N GLU A 371 -1.49 -36.46 3.49
CA GLU A 371 -1.28 -35.95 4.84
C GLU A 371 -0.75 -34.52 4.81
N GLY A 372 -1.49 -33.58 5.40
CA GLY A 372 -1.04 -32.20 5.64
C GLY A 372 -0.43 -32.05 7.01
N ARG A 373 0.53 -31.15 7.16
CA ARG A 373 1.21 -30.80 8.40
C ARG A 373 1.16 -29.31 8.65
N VAL A 374 0.83 -28.94 9.86
CA VAL A 374 0.84 -27.56 10.35
C VAL A 374 1.76 -27.52 11.56
N ASP A 375 3.00 -27.11 11.33
CA ASP A 375 3.96 -26.85 12.41
C ASP A 375 3.66 -25.46 12.99
N TYR A 376 3.57 -25.37 14.30
CA TYR A 376 3.26 -24.11 14.98
C TYR A 376 4.24 -23.85 16.13
N GLN A 377 4.48 -22.55 16.34
CA GLN A 377 5.18 -22.04 17.51
C GLN A 377 4.37 -20.87 18.08
N VAL A 378 4.09 -20.94 19.40
CA VAL A 378 3.33 -19.91 20.12
C VAL A 378 4.26 -19.18 21.07
N THR A 379 4.17 -17.85 21.11
CA THR A 379 4.84 -17.02 22.10
C THR A 379 3.81 -16.45 23.05
N THR A 380 4.06 -16.50 24.34
CA THR A 380 3.15 -15.99 25.39
C THR A 380 3.69 -14.73 26.03
N SER A 381 2.83 -14.03 26.77
CA SER A 381 3.18 -12.83 27.54
C SER A 381 4.04 -13.10 28.77
N THR A 382 4.29 -14.37 29.13
CA THR A 382 5.13 -14.79 30.23
C THR A 382 6.20 -15.77 29.77
N ASN A 383 7.33 -15.76 30.44
CA ASN A 383 8.41 -16.74 30.26
C ASN A 383 8.26 -17.95 31.19
N GLU A 384 7.30 -17.92 32.13
CA GLU A 384 6.98 -19.02 33.02
C GLU A 384 6.03 -19.97 32.31
N THR A 385 6.57 -21.06 31.73
CA THR A 385 5.81 -21.97 30.86
C THR A 385 5.55 -23.34 31.53
N GLU A 386 6.15 -23.61 32.68
CA GLU A 386 6.14 -24.97 33.34
C GLU A 386 4.75 -25.49 33.67
N HIS A 387 3.76 -24.59 33.82
CA HIS A 387 2.37 -24.96 34.16
C HIS A 387 1.38 -24.54 33.07
N LEU A 388 1.87 -24.21 31.87
CA LEU A 388 1.00 -23.88 30.76
C LEU A 388 0.61 -25.13 29.98
N LEU A 389 -0.67 -25.20 29.63
CA LEU A 389 -1.23 -26.21 28.74
C LEU A 389 -1.62 -25.54 27.44
N LEU A 390 -1.11 -26.05 26.34
CA LEU A 390 -1.45 -25.59 25.01
C LEU A 390 -2.30 -26.65 24.30
N LYS A 391 -3.50 -26.25 23.88
CA LYS A 391 -4.39 -27.08 23.06
C LYS A 391 -4.57 -26.41 21.72
N VAL A 392 -4.27 -27.12 20.65
CA VAL A 392 -4.43 -26.66 19.29
C VAL A 392 -5.41 -27.56 18.57
N LYS A 393 -6.46 -26.96 17.99
CA LYS A 393 -7.47 -27.67 17.23
C LYS A 393 -7.55 -27.06 15.82
N LEU A 394 -7.71 -27.91 14.84
CA LEU A 394 -7.88 -27.50 13.45
C LEU A 394 -9.26 -27.95 12.97
N TYR A 395 -10.02 -26.98 12.47
CA TYR A 395 -11.36 -27.18 11.93
C TYR A 395 -11.36 -26.96 10.42
N ASP A 396 -12.13 -27.76 9.70
CA ASP A 396 -12.37 -27.58 8.28
C ASP A 396 -13.24 -26.33 7.99
N ARG A 397 -13.48 -26.05 6.72
CA ARG A 397 -14.33 -24.92 6.28
C ARG A 397 -15.79 -24.99 6.80
N ASN A 398 -16.27 -26.19 7.13
CA ASN A 398 -17.61 -26.43 7.67
C ASN A 398 -17.67 -26.39 9.20
N GLY A 399 -16.55 -26.16 9.86
CA GLY A 399 -16.43 -26.16 11.32
C GLY A 399 -16.31 -27.55 11.95
N THR A 400 -15.98 -28.58 11.14
CA THR A 400 -15.75 -29.93 11.65
C THR A 400 -14.31 -30.03 12.18
N LEU A 401 -14.11 -30.54 13.38
CA LEU A 401 -12.79 -30.81 13.92
C LEU A 401 -12.11 -31.92 13.10
N VAL A 402 -10.99 -31.57 12.42
CA VAL A 402 -10.24 -32.51 11.59
C VAL A 402 -8.99 -33.06 12.28
N SER A 403 -8.41 -32.26 13.19
CA SER A 403 -7.23 -32.68 13.94
C SER A 403 -7.01 -31.83 15.18
N LYS A 404 -6.22 -32.32 16.10
CA LYS A 404 -5.81 -31.61 17.32
C LYS A 404 -4.43 -32.04 17.79
N ASP A 405 -3.77 -31.13 18.50
CA ASP A 405 -2.56 -31.37 19.28
C ASP A 405 -2.73 -30.77 20.67
N GLU A 406 -2.18 -31.44 21.69
CA GLU A 406 -2.23 -31.00 23.08
C GLU A 406 -0.88 -31.25 23.74
N SER A 407 -0.29 -30.20 24.28
CA SER A 407 1.04 -30.28 24.89
C SER A 407 1.12 -29.47 26.18
N GLU A 408 1.66 -30.09 27.23
CA GLU A 408 2.03 -29.43 28.48
C GLU A 408 3.45 -28.88 28.39
N ALA A 409 3.66 -27.67 28.89
CA ALA A 409 4.96 -26.99 28.98
C ALA A 409 5.69 -26.79 27.62
N LYS A 410 5.04 -27.11 26.51
CA LYS A 410 5.59 -26.90 25.16
C LYS A 410 4.70 -25.96 24.39
N LEU A 411 5.26 -24.87 23.93
CA LEU A 411 4.57 -23.85 23.12
C LEU A 411 4.78 -24.05 21.62
N GLN A 412 5.12 -25.28 21.19
CA GLN A 412 5.31 -25.64 19.80
C GLN A 412 4.91 -27.10 19.56
N GLY A 413 4.45 -27.39 18.35
CA GLY A 413 4.03 -28.75 17.96
C GLY A 413 3.67 -28.82 16.48
N THR A 414 3.08 -29.95 16.09
CA THR A 414 2.62 -30.22 14.73
C THR A 414 1.21 -30.80 14.78
N VAL A 415 0.29 -30.19 14.05
CA VAL A 415 -1.04 -30.74 13.78
C VAL A 415 -1.01 -31.47 12.45
N VAL A 416 -1.33 -32.76 12.45
CA VAL A 416 -1.37 -33.60 11.25
C VAL A 416 -2.81 -33.67 10.72
N VAL A 417 -3.01 -33.42 9.45
CA VAL A 417 -4.33 -33.37 8.79
C VAL A 417 -4.45 -34.49 7.77
N PRO A 418 -5.20 -35.54 8.06
CA PRO A 418 -5.46 -36.62 7.10
C PRO A 418 -6.39 -36.12 5.97
N GLN A 419 -6.18 -36.60 4.75
CA GLN A 419 -6.97 -36.21 3.57
C GLN A 419 -7.00 -34.68 3.38
N VAL A 420 -5.84 -34.06 3.39
CA VAL A 420 -5.66 -32.62 3.39
C VAL A 420 -6.29 -31.97 2.15
N GLN A 421 -7.01 -30.86 2.38
CA GLN A 421 -7.42 -29.95 1.32
C GLN A 421 -6.37 -28.82 1.24
N LEU A 422 -5.61 -28.79 0.13
CA LEU A 422 -4.54 -27.82 -0.06
C LEU A 422 -5.09 -26.46 -0.47
N TRP A 423 -4.38 -25.41 -0.07
CA TRP A 423 -4.60 -24.06 -0.58
C TRP A 423 -4.05 -23.94 -1.99
N TRP A 424 -4.87 -23.53 -2.93
CA TRP A 424 -4.54 -23.36 -4.35
C TRP A 424 -4.82 -21.95 -4.83
N PRO A 425 -4.01 -21.43 -5.77
CA PRO A 425 -4.32 -20.18 -6.45
C PRO A 425 -5.56 -20.27 -7.35
N TYR A 426 -6.17 -19.09 -7.57
CA TYR A 426 -7.34 -18.93 -8.43
C TYR A 426 -7.07 -19.41 -9.86
N LEU A 427 -8.02 -20.17 -10.44
CA LEU A 427 -7.96 -20.85 -11.74
C LEU A 427 -6.86 -21.95 -11.85
N MET A 428 -6.31 -22.43 -10.72
CA MET A 428 -5.49 -23.65 -10.69
C MET A 428 -6.25 -24.86 -10.14
N HIS A 429 -7.24 -24.61 -9.31
CA HIS A 429 -8.07 -25.65 -8.68
C HIS A 429 -9.53 -25.20 -8.65
N PRO A 430 -10.51 -26.14 -8.75
CA PRO A 430 -11.94 -25.81 -8.64
C PRO A 430 -12.31 -25.10 -7.32
N GLU A 431 -11.61 -25.44 -6.24
CA GLU A 431 -11.78 -24.86 -4.91
C GLU A 431 -10.48 -24.12 -4.50
N PRO A 432 -10.24 -22.89 -5.01
CA PRO A 432 -9.08 -22.10 -4.64
C PRO A 432 -9.24 -21.51 -3.23
N GLY A 433 -8.13 -21.16 -2.59
CA GLY A 433 -8.15 -20.45 -1.32
C GLY A 433 -8.77 -21.28 -0.19
N TYR A 434 -8.51 -22.59 -0.14
CA TYR A 434 -9.04 -23.42 0.96
C TYR A 434 -8.34 -23.10 2.28
N LEU A 435 -9.14 -22.77 3.31
CA LEU A 435 -8.63 -22.39 4.63
C LEU A 435 -9.24 -23.25 5.72
N TYR A 436 -8.39 -23.73 6.60
CA TYR A 436 -8.77 -24.27 7.91
C TYR A 436 -8.87 -23.13 8.93
N THR A 437 -9.56 -23.40 10.05
CA THR A 437 -9.54 -22.53 11.22
C THR A 437 -8.73 -23.22 12.30
N MET A 438 -7.62 -22.63 12.70
CA MET A 438 -6.80 -23.08 13.81
C MET A 438 -7.22 -22.33 15.06
N GLU A 439 -7.67 -23.07 16.08
CA GLU A 439 -8.00 -22.58 17.41
C GLU A 439 -6.87 -22.97 18.37
N ILE A 440 -6.31 -21.96 19.01
CA ILE A 440 -5.24 -22.11 20.00
C ILE A 440 -5.81 -21.71 21.36
N THR A 441 -5.85 -22.64 22.27
CA THR A 441 -6.27 -22.43 23.65
C THR A 441 -5.07 -22.57 24.58
N LEU A 442 -4.77 -21.49 25.29
CA LEU A 442 -3.78 -21.48 26.37
C LEU A 442 -4.51 -21.70 27.69
N GLY A 443 -4.11 -22.70 28.41
CA GLY A 443 -4.68 -23.06 29.72
C GLY A 443 -3.59 -23.20 30.78
N LYS A 444 -4.03 -23.47 31.99
CA LYS A 444 -3.16 -23.84 33.10
C LYS A 444 -3.30 -25.32 33.35
N ALA A 445 -2.17 -26.07 33.32
CA ALA A 445 -2.15 -27.47 33.65
C ALA A 445 -2.53 -27.65 35.14
N GLN A 446 -3.29 -28.70 35.42
CA GLN A 446 -3.61 -29.06 36.81
C GLN A 446 -2.36 -29.53 37.53
N SER A 447 -2.25 -29.20 38.80
CA SER A 447 -1.23 -29.79 39.67
C SER A 447 -1.55 -31.27 39.83
N ASN A 448 -0.56 -32.15 39.59
CA ASN A 448 -0.70 -33.60 39.79
C ASN A 448 -0.99 -34.01 41.26
N ASP A 449 -0.95 -33.06 42.20
CA ASP A 449 -1.18 -33.26 43.62
C ASP A 449 -2.64 -33.04 44.06
N ALA A 450 -3.58 -32.72 43.14
CA ALA A 450 -4.97 -32.52 43.45
C ALA A 450 -5.68 -33.86 43.71
N PRO A 451 -6.56 -33.96 44.73
CA PRO A 451 -7.33 -35.18 45.00
C PRO A 451 -8.20 -35.56 43.79
N THR A 452 -8.28 -36.85 43.49
CA THR A 452 -8.93 -37.42 42.29
C THR A 452 -10.42 -37.18 42.18
N ASP A 453 -11.07 -36.65 43.20
CA ASP A 453 -12.52 -36.44 43.26
C ASP A 453 -12.94 -35.00 42.92
N GLU A 454 -11.97 -34.05 42.71
CA GLU A 454 -12.19 -32.67 42.28
C GLU A 454 -11.33 -32.38 41.05
N LYS A 455 -11.58 -33.07 39.94
CA LYS A 455 -10.99 -32.66 38.66
C LYS A 455 -11.74 -31.39 38.21
N GLU A 456 -11.22 -30.22 38.60
CA GLU A 456 -11.62 -28.95 37.96
C GLU A 456 -11.29 -29.08 36.48
N GLU A 457 -12.17 -28.56 35.61
CA GLU A 457 -11.83 -28.40 34.19
C GLU A 457 -10.59 -27.52 34.07
N ASP A 458 -9.70 -27.79 33.08
CA ASP A 458 -8.52 -26.97 32.82
C ASP A 458 -8.92 -25.50 32.72
N THR A 459 -8.27 -24.65 33.50
CA THR A 459 -8.58 -23.23 33.50
C THR A 459 -8.10 -22.62 32.20
N VAL A 460 -9.01 -22.19 31.32
CA VAL A 460 -8.70 -21.49 30.10
C VAL A 460 -8.16 -20.07 30.44
N LEU A 461 -6.96 -19.77 29.96
CA LEU A 461 -6.33 -18.47 30.14
C LEU A 461 -6.59 -17.59 28.92
N ASP A 462 -6.36 -18.08 27.70
CA ASP A 462 -6.55 -17.30 26.47
C ASP A 462 -6.96 -18.18 25.29
N VAL A 463 -7.73 -17.62 24.37
CA VAL A 463 -8.15 -18.27 23.12
C VAL A 463 -7.89 -17.36 21.94
N TYR A 464 -7.15 -17.86 20.95
CA TYR A 464 -6.89 -17.15 19.70
C TYR A 464 -7.18 -18.05 18.50
N ARG A 465 -7.79 -17.47 17.44
CA ARG A 465 -8.11 -18.19 16.22
C ARG A 465 -7.52 -17.51 15.01
N LEU A 466 -6.97 -18.29 14.08
CA LEU A 466 -6.47 -17.80 12.81
C LEU A 466 -6.80 -18.75 11.66
N LYS A 467 -6.77 -18.23 10.44
CA LYS A 467 -6.96 -19.02 9.21
C LYS A 467 -5.64 -19.59 8.75
N VAL A 468 -5.65 -20.86 8.34
CA VAL A 468 -4.47 -21.60 7.88
C VAL A 468 -4.76 -22.22 6.53
N GLY A 469 -3.95 -21.88 5.52
CA GLY A 469 -3.95 -22.55 4.22
C GLY A 469 -2.73 -23.47 4.11
N ILE A 470 -2.95 -24.77 3.96
CA ILE A 470 -1.87 -25.75 3.86
C ILE A 470 -1.36 -25.76 2.42
N ARG A 471 -0.08 -25.46 2.24
CA ARG A 471 0.62 -25.44 0.96
C ARG A 471 2.11 -25.59 1.10
N THR A 472 2.79 -25.94 0.00
CA THR A 472 4.25 -25.86 -0.12
C THR A 472 4.62 -24.85 -1.20
N LEU A 473 5.78 -24.22 -1.05
CA LEU A 473 6.42 -23.37 -2.05
C LEU A 473 7.79 -23.91 -2.35
N GLU A 474 8.11 -23.99 -3.62
CA GLU A 474 9.41 -24.44 -4.10
C GLU A 474 9.83 -23.57 -5.27
N TRP A 475 11.12 -23.38 -5.45
CA TRP A 475 11.68 -22.66 -6.59
C TRP A 475 13.07 -23.19 -6.93
N ASP A 476 13.37 -23.15 -8.21
CA ASP A 476 14.65 -23.55 -8.75
C ASP A 476 15.20 -22.49 -9.73
N ASN A 477 16.12 -22.85 -10.59
CA ASN A 477 16.71 -21.91 -11.57
C ASN A 477 15.76 -21.55 -12.74
N SER A 478 14.61 -22.20 -12.84
CA SER A 478 13.70 -22.07 -13.99
C SER A 478 12.24 -21.89 -13.60
N SER A 479 11.82 -22.28 -12.42
CA SER A 479 10.41 -22.38 -12.07
C SER A 479 10.12 -21.95 -10.66
N PHE A 480 8.85 -21.64 -10.43
CA PHE A 480 8.26 -21.48 -9.11
C PHE A 480 7.07 -22.44 -9.02
N LEU A 481 7.01 -23.22 -7.93
CA LEU A 481 6.00 -24.24 -7.73
C LEU A 481 5.15 -23.98 -6.51
N ILE A 482 3.87 -24.30 -6.60
CA ILE A 482 2.95 -24.41 -5.46
C ILE A 482 2.42 -25.85 -5.42
N ASN A 483 2.58 -26.50 -4.29
CA ASN A 483 2.15 -27.89 -4.10
C ASN A 483 2.72 -28.81 -5.20
N GLY A 484 4.00 -28.65 -5.50
CA GLY A 484 4.72 -29.43 -6.51
C GLY A 484 4.33 -29.13 -7.97
N LYS A 485 3.44 -28.16 -8.24
CA LYS A 485 3.03 -27.78 -9.59
C LYS A 485 3.63 -26.42 -10.00
N PRO A 486 4.28 -26.34 -11.18
CA PRO A 486 4.74 -25.07 -11.72
C PRO A 486 3.58 -24.11 -11.93
N ILE A 487 3.78 -22.85 -11.62
CA ILE A 487 2.77 -21.81 -11.82
C ILE A 487 3.24 -20.74 -12.81
N TYR A 488 2.27 -20.10 -13.43
CA TYR A 488 2.45 -18.89 -14.21
C TYR A 488 1.67 -17.74 -13.57
N PHE A 489 2.36 -16.71 -13.11
CA PHE A 489 1.75 -15.54 -12.52
C PHE A 489 1.01 -14.71 -13.58
N ARG A 490 -0.26 -14.45 -13.35
CA ARG A 490 -1.13 -13.55 -14.13
C ARG A 490 -1.58 -12.43 -13.20
N GLY A 491 -0.79 -11.35 -13.19
CA GLY A 491 -0.87 -10.41 -12.09
C GLY A 491 -0.99 -8.94 -12.48
N PHE A 492 -1.03 -8.13 -11.43
CA PHE A 492 -1.05 -6.69 -11.48
C PHE A 492 -0.12 -6.07 -10.46
N GLY A 493 0.53 -4.93 -10.82
CA GLY A 493 0.81 -3.91 -9.84
C GLY A 493 -0.52 -3.25 -9.44
N ARG A 494 -0.65 -2.86 -8.19
CA ARG A 494 -1.88 -2.27 -7.66
C ARG A 494 -1.54 -1.18 -6.66
N HIS A 495 -2.46 -0.24 -6.42
CA HIS A 495 -2.38 0.71 -5.31
C HIS A 495 -3.63 0.62 -4.42
N GLU A 496 -3.48 0.81 -3.10
CA GLU A 496 -4.58 1.18 -2.21
C GLU A 496 -4.85 2.68 -2.46
N ASP A 497 -5.73 2.96 -3.41
CA ASP A 497 -6.06 4.32 -3.84
C ASP A 497 -7.52 4.41 -4.27
N SER A 498 -8.20 5.44 -3.76
CA SER A 498 -9.58 5.76 -4.14
C SER A 498 -9.85 7.25 -4.06
N ASP A 499 -10.90 7.70 -4.74
CA ASP A 499 -11.42 9.05 -4.57
C ASP A 499 -11.88 9.26 -3.12
N ILE A 500 -11.65 10.46 -2.59
CA ILE A 500 -12.04 10.93 -1.26
C ILE A 500 -11.23 10.29 -0.13
N ARG A 501 -11.17 8.96 -0.06
CA ARG A 501 -10.49 8.25 1.05
C ARG A 501 -8.97 8.14 0.89
N GLY A 502 -8.45 8.35 -0.34
CA GLY A 502 -7.04 8.10 -0.62
C GLY A 502 -6.64 6.66 -0.30
N LYS A 503 -5.73 6.44 0.64
CA LYS A 503 -5.31 5.11 1.16
C LYS A 503 -6.17 4.60 2.32
N GLY A 504 -7.19 5.34 2.74
CA GLY A 504 -8.06 4.91 3.84
C GLY A 504 -8.78 3.61 3.51
N LEU A 505 -8.77 2.66 4.45
CA LEU A 505 -9.42 1.35 4.30
C LEU A 505 -10.90 1.50 3.95
N ASP A 506 -11.30 0.87 2.86
CA ASP A 506 -12.68 0.80 2.39
C ASP A 506 -13.00 -0.64 1.99
N LEU A 507 -13.75 -1.35 2.83
CA LEU A 507 -14.08 -2.76 2.59
C LEU A 507 -14.97 -2.97 1.35
N ALA A 508 -15.82 -1.99 1.00
CA ALA A 508 -16.64 -2.07 -0.21
C ALA A 508 -15.77 -1.98 -1.47
N LEU A 509 -14.80 -1.06 -1.47
CA LEU A 509 -13.82 -0.95 -2.55
C LEU A 509 -12.94 -2.21 -2.64
N LEU A 510 -12.46 -2.71 -1.50
CA LEU A 510 -11.66 -3.94 -1.44
C LEU A 510 -12.43 -5.13 -2.03
N THR A 511 -13.69 -5.31 -1.64
CA THR A 511 -14.56 -6.34 -2.20
C THR A 511 -14.72 -6.17 -3.72
N LYS A 512 -14.92 -4.93 -4.20
CA LYS A 512 -15.02 -4.64 -5.63
C LYS A 512 -13.73 -5.01 -6.36
N ASP A 513 -12.58 -4.66 -5.81
CA ASP A 513 -11.27 -4.94 -6.42
C ASP A 513 -11.02 -6.45 -6.54
N PHE A 514 -11.31 -7.25 -5.51
CA PHE A 514 -11.18 -8.71 -5.57
C PHE A 514 -12.15 -9.35 -6.55
N ASN A 515 -13.38 -8.85 -6.66
CA ASN A 515 -14.32 -9.30 -7.68
C ASN A 515 -13.80 -8.98 -9.09
N LEU A 516 -13.17 -7.83 -9.31
CA LEU A 516 -12.58 -7.47 -10.60
C LEU A 516 -11.31 -8.27 -10.91
N LEU A 517 -10.46 -8.58 -9.93
CA LEU A 517 -9.30 -9.47 -10.09
C LEU A 517 -9.77 -10.85 -10.59
N LYS A 518 -10.79 -11.41 -9.95
CA LYS A 518 -11.40 -12.68 -10.37
C LYS A 518 -12.09 -12.57 -11.73
N TRP A 519 -12.79 -11.48 -12.00
CA TRP A 519 -13.44 -11.25 -13.29
C TRP A 519 -12.44 -11.23 -14.44
N VAL A 520 -11.26 -10.61 -14.25
CA VAL A 520 -10.18 -10.61 -15.24
C VAL A 520 -9.50 -11.98 -15.36
N GLY A 521 -9.56 -12.84 -14.34
CA GLY A 521 -8.86 -14.12 -14.29
C GLY A 521 -7.44 -14.02 -13.74
N ALA A 522 -7.14 -12.96 -12.99
CA ALA A 522 -5.86 -12.81 -12.29
C ALA A 522 -5.73 -13.83 -11.16
N ASN A 523 -4.49 -14.31 -10.92
CA ASN A 523 -4.17 -15.19 -9.80
C ASN A 523 -3.21 -14.54 -8.82
N ALA A 524 -2.73 -13.32 -9.09
CA ALA A 524 -1.75 -12.64 -8.27
C ALA A 524 -1.87 -11.11 -8.34
N TYR A 525 -1.33 -10.43 -7.32
CA TYR A 525 -0.94 -9.02 -7.39
C TYR A 525 0.32 -8.75 -6.56
N ARG A 526 1.00 -7.66 -6.84
CA ARG A 526 2.09 -7.12 -6.04
C ARG A 526 1.55 -5.94 -5.22
N THR A 527 1.87 -5.91 -3.92
CA THR A 527 1.47 -4.81 -3.03
C THR A 527 2.29 -3.54 -3.31
N SER A 528 2.21 -3.06 -4.54
CA SER A 528 3.00 -1.91 -5.01
C SER A 528 2.55 -0.62 -4.30
N HIS A 529 3.42 0.14 -3.69
CA HIS A 529 4.81 -0.13 -3.34
C HIS A 529 4.97 -0.04 -1.83
N TYR A 530 4.13 -0.72 -1.07
CA TYR A 530 4.05 -0.66 0.39
C TYR A 530 3.17 -1.78 0.96
N PRO A 531 3.30 -2.12 2.25
CA PRO A 531 2.44 -3.12 2.90
C PRO A 531 0.96 -2.71 2.84
N TYR A 532 0.11 -3.60 2.31
CA TYR A 532 -1.34 -3.37 2.24
C TYR A 532 -2.02 -3.69 3.56
N SER A 533 -3.32 -3.40 3.66
CA SER A 533 -4.09 -3.69 4.87
C SER A 533 -4.16 -5.20 5.15
N GLU A 534 -4.24 -5.57 6.41
CA GLU A 534 -4.37 -6.97 6.82
C GLU A 534 -5.67 -7.59 6.29
N GLU A 535 -6.72 -6.78 6.15
CA GLU A 535 -7.97 -7.19 5.50
C GLU A 535 -7.75 -7.55 4.02
N SER A 536 -6.85 -6.85 3.33
CA SER A 536 -6.49 -7.20 1.95
C SER A 536 -5.77 -8.54 1.87
N MET A 537 -4.90 -8.85 2.86
CA MET A 537 -4.23 -10.15 2.96
C MET A 537 -5.23 -11.29 3.25
N GLN A 538 -6.16 -11.08 4.18
CA GLN A 538 -7.22 -12.04 4.49
C GLN A 538 -8.11 -12.34 3.27
N PHE A 539 -8.52 -11.30 2.51
CA PHE A 539 -9.26 -11.49 1.26
C PHE A 539 -8.46 -12.28 0.22
N ALA A 540 -7.16 -12.04 0.12
CA ALA A 540 -6.30 -12.79 -0.79
C ALA A 540 -6.21 -14.28 -0.40
N ASP A 541 -6.08 -14.57 0.89
CA ASP A 541 -6.09 -15.93 1.43
C ASP A 541 -7.39 -16.67 1.06
N GLU A 542 -8.55 -16.04 1.28
CA GLU A 542 -9.87 -16.61 1.04
C GLU A 542 -10.18 -16.82 -0.45
N HIS A 543 -9.60 -16.00 -1.32
CA HIS A 543 -9.89 -16.01 -2.75
C HIS A 543 -8.82 -16.73 -3.60
N GLY A 544 -7.76 -17.23 -2.97
CA GLY A 544 -6.66 -17.88 -3.68
C GLY A 544 -5.87 -16.91 -4.58
N ILE A 545 -5.74 -15.65 -4.18
CA ILE A 545 -4.95 -14.65 -4.92
C ILE A 545 -3.56 -14.57 -4.29
N MET A 546 -2.53 -14.94 -5.05
CA MET A 546 -1.15 -14.88 -4.60
C MET A 546 -0.67 -13.45 -4.45
N ILE A 547 0.17 -13.20 -3.45
CA ILE A 547 0.74 -11.88 -3.16
C ILE A 547 2.25 -11.93 -3.26
N ILE A 548 2.81 -11.01 -4.05
CA ILE A 548 4.20 -10.58 -3.92
C ILE A 548 4.15 -9.37 -2.98
N ASP A 549 4.58 -9.57 -1.74
CA ASP A 549 4.42 -8.57 -0.68
C ASP A 549 5.64 -7.67 -0.58
N GLU A 550 5.42 -6.34 -0.73
CA GLU A 550 6.49 -5.39 -0.99
C GLU A 550 6.73 -4.43 0.18
N CYS A 551 8.01 -4.33 0.54
CA CYS A 551 8.53 -3.32 1.46
C CYS A 551 8.45 -1.92 0.81
N PRO A 552 8.19 -0.84 1.57
CA PRO A 552 8.03 0.52 1.01
C PRO A 552 9.36 1.18 0.59
N SER A 553 10.37 0.40 0.23
CA SER A 553 11.65 0.88 -0.31
C SER A 553 11.53 1.15 -1.81
N VAL A 554 11.13 2.37 -2.17
CA VAL A 554 10.89 2.79 -3.57
C VAL A 554 11.94 3.78 -4.00
N ASP A 555 12.47 3.62 -5.23
CA ASP A 555 13.49 4.50 -5.82
C ASP A 555 14.72 4.70 -4.94
N THR A 556 15.02 3.74 -4.09
CA THR A 556 16.03 3.84 -3.04
C THR A 556 17.38 4.21 -3.59
N GLU A 557 17.97 5.27 -3.04
CA GLU A 557 19.30 5.78 -3.37
C GLU A 557 20.04 6.26 -2.09
N ASN A 558 21.26 6.74 -2.24
CA ASN A 558 22.07 7.27 -1.11
C ASN A 558 22.23 6.27 0.04
N PHE A 559 22.50 5.04 -0.26
CA PHE A 559 22.57 3.84 0.59
C PHE A 559 23.36 4.02 1.90
N SER A 560 22.85 4.86 2.82
CA SER A 560 23.45 5.13 4.12
C SER A 560 23.18 4.00 5.12
N GLN A 561 24.02 3.90 6.16
CA GLN A 561 23.83 2.91 7.22
C GLN A 561 22.48 3.11 7.97
N ILE A 562 22.08 4.36 8.22
CA ILE A 562 20.81 4.66 8.89
C ILE A 562 19.63 4.16 8.03
N LEU A 563 19.68 4.39 6.72
CA LEU A 563 18.67 3.90 5.81
C LEU A 563 18.64 2.36 5.77
N LEU A 564 19.81 1.71 5.79
CA LEU A 564 19.91 0.25 5.83
C LEU A 564 19.20 -0.34 7.05
N GLU A 565 19.46 0.22 8.24
CA GLU A 565 18.82 -0.28 9.46
C GLU A 565 17.30 -0.04 9.45
N LYS A 566 16.85 1.11 8.97
CA LYS A 566 15.41 1.37 8.81
C LYS A 566 14.76 0.46 7.77
N HIS A 567 15.45 0.18 6.67
CA HIS A 567 14.97 -0.76 5.65
C HIS A 567 14.81 -2.16 6.22
N LYS A 568 15.81 -2.66 6.95
CA LYS A 568 15.73 -3.95 7.66
C LYS A 568 14.58 -3.98 8.68
N SER A 569 14.43 -2.93 9.49
CA SER A 569 13.34 -2.84 10.46
C SER A 569 11.96 -2.85 9.78
N SER A 570 11.81 -2.15 8.66
CA SER A 570 10.57 -2.17 7.89
C SER A 570 10.24 -3.55 7.31
N ILE A 571 11.23 -4.28 6.79
CA ILE A 571 11.06 -5.66 6.31
C ILE A 571 10.73 -6.61 7.46
N GLU A 572 11.39 -6.47 8.60
CA GLU A 572 11.13 -7.28 9.78
C GLU A 572 9.68 -7.17 10.25
N GLN A 573 9.18 -5.95 10.38
CA GLN A 573 7.79 -5.70 10.75
C GLN A 573 6.81 -6.24 9.71
N LEU A 574 7.11 -6.12 8.42
CA LEU A 574 6.31 -6.67 7.34
C LEU A 574 6.22 -8.21 7.45
N ILE A 575 7.36 -8.88 7.56
CA ILE A 575 7.42 -10.34 7.64
C ILE A 575 6.73 -10.85 8.91
N HIS A 576 6.96 -10.21 10.06
CA HIS A 576 6.31 -10.60 11.31
C HIS A 576 4.79 -10.50 11.22
N ARG A 577 4.27 -9.48 10.52
CA ARG A 577 2.84 -9.32 10.31
C ARG A 577 2.26 -10.38 9.37
N ASP A 578 2.92 -10.63 8.22
CA ASP A 578 2.29 -11.31 7.08
C ASP A 578 2.77 -12.74 6.84
N ARG A 579 3.74 -13.25 7.60
CA ARG A 579 4.32 -14.59 7.42
C ARG A 579 3.32 -15.75 7.52
N ASN A 580 2.20 -15.57 8.21
CA ASN A 580 1.18 -16.63 8.38
C ASN A 580 0.14 -16.65 7.25
N HIS A 581 0.15 -15.68 6.33
CA HIS A 581 -0.77 -15.63 5.20
C HIS A 581 -0.36 -16.62 4.09
N PRO A 582 -1.20 -17.62 3.74
CA PRO A 582 -0.87 -18.56 2.67
C PRO A 582 -0.81 -17.88 1.30
N SER A 583 -1.50 -16.77 1.11
CA SER A 583 -1.46 -15.97 -0.13
C SER A 583 -0.12 -15.29 -0.37
N VAL A 584 0.66 -14.95 0.68
CA VAL A 584 1.99 -14.38 0.53
C VAL A 584 2.96 -15.46 0.07
N VAL A 585 3.40 -15.35 -1.19
CA VAL A 585 4.25 -16.36 -1.83
C VAL A 585 5.68 -15.89 -2.10
N MET A 586 5.93 -14.58 -1.98
CA MET A 586 7.24 -13.98 -2.29
C MET A 586 7.38 -12.65 -1.56
N TRP A 587 8.60 -12.35 -1.07
CA TRP A 587 8.95 -11.05 -0.51
C TRP A 587 9.63 -10.18 -1.54
N SER A 588 9.10 -8.98 -1.79
CA SER A 588 9.73 -7.95 -2.63
C SER A 588 10.40 -6.91 -1.74
N ILE A 589 11.73 -6.84 -1.81
CA ILE A 589 12.53 -6.02 -0.91
C ILE A 589 12.67 -4.56 -1.36
N ALA A 590 12.38 -4.25 -2.62
CA ALA A 590 12.40 -2.88 -3.13
C ALA A 590 11.71 -2.77 -4.50
N ASN A 591 11.28 -1.54 -4.84
CA ASN A 591 10.87 -1.16 -6.19
C ASN A 591 11.83 -0.12 -6.78
N GLU A 592 12.29 -0.37 -8.01
CA GLU A 592 13.13 0.51 -8.83
C GLU A 592 14.34 1.14 -8.11
N PRO A 593 15.00 0.42 -7.20
CA PRO A 593 16.16 0.96 -6.51
C PRO A 593 17.26 1.31 -7.53
N ARG A 594 18.09 2.29 -7.20
CA ARG A 594 19.17 2.79 -8.08
C ARG A 594 20.37 1.84 -8.08
N THR A 595 20.12 0.58 -8.47
CA THR A 595 21.07 -0.55 -8.41
C THR A 595 22.18 -0.51 -9.47
N GLY A 596 22.19 0.48 -10.34
CA GLY A 596 23.32 0.75 -11.25
C GLY A 596 24.55 1.35 -10.56
N LYS A 597 24.50 1.64 -9.26
CA LYS A 597 25.61 2.19 -8.47
C LYS A 597 26.28 1.07 -7.68
N MET A 598 27.60 0.93 -7.74
CA MET A 598 28.34 -0.12 -7.00
C MET A 598 28.09 -0.14 -5.49
N VAL A 599 27.79 1.03 -4.90
CA VAL A 599 27.48 1.13 -3.46
C VAL A 599 26.13 0.44 -3.11
N ALA A 600 25.28 0.14 -4.08
CA ALA A 600 24.05 -0.59 -3.88
C ALA A 600 24.30 -2.09 -3.60
N SER A 601 25.41 -2.65 -4.11
CA SER A 601 25.69 -4.09 -3.98
C SER A 601 25.75 -4.55 -2.53
N PRO A 602 26.64 -4.03 -1.65
CA PRO A 602 26.68 -4.46 -0.26
C PRO A 602 25.40 -4.11 0.53
N TYR A 603 24.70 -3.06 0.13
CA TYR A 603 23.44 -2.69 0.75
C TYR A 603 22.37 -3.76 0.50
N PHE A 604 22.13 -4.15 -0.76
CA PHE A 604 21.13 -5.16 -1.11
C PHE A 604 21.54 -6.57 -0.71
N GLU A 605 22.84 -6.86 -0.65
CA GLU A 605 23.34 -8.09 -0.04
C GLU A 605 22.88 -8.22 1.41
N ALA A 606 23.13 -7.16 2.20
CA ALA A 606 22.74 -7.14 3.62
C ALA A 606 21.22 -7.21 3.83
N VAL A 607 20.42 -6.53 2.98
CA VAL A 607 18.96 -6.59 3.03
C VAL A 607 18.46 -7.99 2.68
N ALA A 608 18.94 -8.58 1.58
CA ALA A 608 18.51 -9.91 1.12
C ALA A 608 18.86 -11.00 2.14
N GLN A 609 20.10 -10.98 2.69
CA GLN A 609 20.51 -11.93 3.72
C GLN A 609 19.66 -11.80 4.99
N TYR A 610 19.32 -10.56 5.38
CA TYR A 610 18.48 -10.32 6.55
C TYR A 610 17.05 -10.86 6.31
N THR A 611 16.48 -10.61 5.14
CA THR A 611 15.15 -11.12 4.76
C THR A 611 15.10 -12.65 4.77
N LYS A 612 16.10 -13.33 4.20
CA LYS A 612 16.22 -14.79 4.23
C LYS A 612 16.36 -15.37 5.64
N LYS A 613 17.01 -14.63 6.54
CA LYS A 613 17.12 -15.04 7.94
C LYS A 613 15.76 -14.96 8.65
N LEU A 614 14.92 -13.97 8.32
CA LEU A 614 13.60 -13.79 8.92
C LEU A 614 12.59 -14.83 8.41
N ASP A 615 12.61 -15.12 7.12
CA ASP A 615 11.75 -16.14 6.50
C ASP A 615 12.48 -16.86 5.35
N PRO A 616 13.00 -18.09 5.60
CA PRO A 616 13.62 -18.91 4.58
C PRO A 616 12.60 -19.68 3.70
N THR A 617 11.30 -19.62 4.01
CA THR A 617 10.26 -20.42 3.36
C THR A 617 9.68 -19.79 2.10
N ARG A 618 10.07 -18.55 1.78
CA ARG A 618 9.63 -17.81 0.62
C ARG A 618 10.81 -17.21 -0.14
N PRO A 619 10.76 -17.19 -1.49
CA PRO A 619 11.79 -16.53 -2.29
C PRO A 619 11.74 -15.01 -2.16
N ILE A 620 12.87 -14.38 -2.45
CA ILE A 620 13.06 -12.93 -2.41
C ILE A 620 13.17 -12.40 -3.83
N THR A 621 12.51 -11.28 -4.09
CA THR A 621 12.62 -10.51 -5.33
C THR A 621 12.76 -9.00 -5.05
N ALA A 622 12.98 -8.24 -6.10
CA ALA A 622 12.83 -6.79 -6.18
C ALA A 622 12.46 -6.41 -7.61
N ALA A 623 11.60 -5.42 -7.78
CA ALA A 623 11.25 -4.92 -9.11
C ALA A 623 12.36 -3.98 -9.63
N ILE A 624 13.14 -4.42 -10.61
CA ILE A 624 14.34 -3.72 -11.09
C ILE A 624 14.06 -2.98 -12.40
N ALA A 625 14.34 -1.67 -12.44
CA ALA A 625 14.24 -0.85 -13.65
C ALA A 625 15.58 -0.63 -14.36
N VAL A 626 16.70 -0.86 -13.67
CA VAL A 626 18.06 -0.75 -14.21
C VAL A 626 18.30 -1.81 -15.29
N ASN A 627 19.12 -1.51 -16.28
CA ASN A 627 19.46 -2.48 -17.33
C ASN A 627 20.24 -3.67 -16.77
N VAL A 628 20.08 -4.81 -17.39
CA VAL A 628 20.72 -6.08 -16.99
C VAL A 628 22.23 -5.91 -16.73
N ASN A 629 22.96 -5.20 -17.62
CA ASN A 629 24.41 -5.07 -17.51
C ASN A 629 24.85 -4.17 -16.36
N ASP A 630 24.04 -3.19 -16.00
CA ASP A 630 24.36 -2.16 -15.01
C ASP A 630 23.93 -2.56 -13.60
N ASP A 631 22.97 -3.50 -13.48
CA ASP A 631 22.45 -3.93 -12.19
C ASP A 631 23.45 -4.75 -11.37
N VAL A 632 23.51 -4.43 -10.06
CA VAL A 632 24.38 -5.11 -9.08
C VAL A 632 23.61 -5.75 -7.93
N ALA A 633 22.27 -5.76 -7.93
CA ALA A 633 21.45 -6.29 -6.85
C ALA A 633 20.82 -7.65 -7.16
N ALA A 634 20.43 -7.91 -8.40
CA ALA A 634 19.72 -9.14 -8.79
C ALA A 634 20.46 -10.44 -8.46
N GLN A 635 21.79 -10.40 -8.30
CA GLN A 635 22.59 -11.55 -7.88
C GLN A 635 22.19 -12.08 -6.48
N TYR A 636 21.65 -11.25 -5.60
CA TYR A 636 21.24 -11.60 -4.22
C TYR A 636 19.78 -12.06 -4.11
N LEU A 637 18.99 -11.90 -5.18
CA LEU A 637 17.58 -12.30 -5.24
C LEU A 637 17.43 -13.76 -5.64
N ASP A 638 16.32 -14.39 -5.29
CA ASP A 638 15.99 -15.75 -5.74
C ASP A 638 15.28 -15.75 -7.10
N ILE A 639 14.43 -14.78 -7.32
CA ILE A 639 13.68 -14.55 -8.57
C ILE A 639 14.00 -13.15 -9.07
N VAL A 640 14.32 -13.02 -10.35
CA VAL A 640 14.57 -11.73 -10.98
C VAL A 640 13.26 -11.14 -11.48
N SER A 641 12.87 -10.00 -10.95
CA SER A 641 11.73 -9.24 -11.46
C SER A 641 12.19 -7.93 -12.07
N PHE A 642 11.64 -7.57 -13.24
CA PHE A 642 12.03 -6.32 -13.90
C PHE A 642 10.84 -5.52 -14.43
N ASN A 643 10.97 -4.18 -14.39
CA ASN A 643 10.02 -3.21 -14.90
C ASN A 643 10.48 -2.67 -16.26
N ARG A 644 9.63 -2.73 -17.29
CA ARG A 644 9.99 -2.21 -18.60
C ARG A 644 8.80 -1.68 -19.39
N TYR A 645 8.90 -0.42 -19.84
CA TYR A 645 7.84 0.29 -20.54
C TYR A 645 8.24 0.59 -21.99
N ASN A 646 8.46 -0.47 -22.78
CA ASN A 646 8.77 -0.37 -24.22
C ASN A 646 7.62 0.32 -24.96
N ALA A 647 7.98 1.18 -25.93
CA ALA A 647 7.07 2.00 -26.73
C ALA A 647 6.26 3.03 -25.93
N TRP A 648 6.53 3.22 -24.62
CA TRP A 648 5.91 4.26 -23.82
C TRP A 648 6.92 5.34 -23.40
N TYR A 649 7.79 5.12 -22.42
CA TYR A 649 8.81 6.08 -22.00
C TYR A 649 9.98 6.18 -23.00
N ALA A 650 10.29 5.10 -23.67
CA ALA A 650 11.27 5.06 -24.73
C ALA A 650 10.63 4.58 -26.03
N ASN A 651 11.00 5.21 -27.17
CA ASN A 651 10.49 4.85 -28.49
C ASN A 651 8.96 4.87 -28.60
N SER A 652 8.32 5.90 -28.02
CA SER A 652 6.87 6.09 -28.03
C SER A 652 6.28 5.90 -29.43
N GLY A 653 5.22 5.12 -29.56
CA GLY A 653 4.56 4.79 -30.83
C GLY A 653 5.23 3.69 -31.65
N LYS A 654 6.39 3.13 -31.23
CA LYS A 654 7.12 2.08 -31.95
C LYS A 654 6.75 0.69 -31.45
N LEU A 655 5.49 0.28 -31.63
CA LEU A 655 4.92 -0.96 -31.13
C LEU A 655 5.66 -2.24 -31.62
N ASN A 656 6.15 -2.23 -32.85
CA ASN A 656 6.88 -3.35 -33.49
C ASN A 656 8.21 -3.71 -32.81
N MET A 657 8.71 -2.87 -31.91
CA MET A 657 9.96 -3.13 -31.17
C MET A 657 9.73 -3.91 -29.86
N ILE A 658 8.48 -3.95 -29.36
CA ILE A 658 8.16 -4.47 -28.04
C ILE A 658 8.54 -5.95 -27.93
N THR A 659 8.03 -6.78 -28.83
CA THR A 659 8.17 -8.25 -28.77
C THR A 659 9.64 -8.67 -28.65
N ASN A 660 10.49 -8.22 -29.57
CA ASN A 660 11.91 -8.61 -29.56
C ASN A 660 12.66 -8.08 -28.34
N ARG A 661 12.44 -6.81 -27.97
CA ARG A 661 13.12 -6.22 -26.80
C ARG A 661 12.77 -6.91 -25.48
N VAL A 662 11.51 -7.29 -25.30
CA VAL A 662 11.08 -8.02 -24.10
C VAL A 662 11.72 -9.41 -24.06
N ILE A 663 11.79 -10.11 -25.21
CA ILE A 663 12.44 -11.42 -25.29
C ILE A 663 13.94 -11.29 -24.98
N GLU A 664 14.64 -10.40 -25.68
CA GLU A 664 16.08 -10.19 -25.52
C GLU A 664 16.45 -9.83 -24.07
N GLU A 665 15.65 -8.97 -23.41
CA GLU A 665 15.91 -8.54 -22.04
C GLU A 665 15.66 -9.66 -21.04
N ALA A 666 14.53 -10.38 -21.16
CA ALA A 666 14.21 -11.50 -20.26
C ALA A 666 15.26 -12.63 -20.37
N GLU A 667 15.67 -12.96 -21.60
CA GLU A 667 16.74 -13.94 -21.84
C GLU A 667 18.10 -13.47 -21.27
N ALA A 668 18.41 -12.18 -21.38
CA ALA A 668 19.63 -11.62 -20.81
C ALA A 668 19.64 -11.70 -19.27
N TRP A 669 18.52 -11.43 -18.59
CA TRP A 669 18.39 -11.61 -17.14
C TRP A 669 18.58 -13.07 -16.72
N ASN A 670 17.90 -14.00 -17.39
CA ASN A 670 18.07 -15.44 -17.11
C ASN A 670 19.50 -15.89 -17.38
N LYS A 671 20.09 -15.52 -18.52
CA LYS A 671 21.46 -15.88 -18.87
C LYS A 671 22.49 -15.35 -17.87
N LYS A 672 22.32 -14.11 -17.36
CA LYS A 672 23.26 -13.49 -16.40
C LYS A 672 23.21 -14.17 -15.03
N HIS A 673 22.01 -14.49 -14.55
CA HIS A 673 21.80 -14.90 -13.16
C HIS A 673 21.41 -16.38 -13.00
N ASN A 674 21.01 -17.07 -14.05
CA ASN A 674 20.49 -18.44 -14.01
C ASN A 674 19.36 -18.61 -12.98
N LYS A 675 18.34 -17.73 -13.06
CA LYS A 675 17.20 -17.66 -12.15
C LYS A 675 15.90 -17.49 -12.93
N PRO A 676 14.73 -17.86 -12.36
CA PRO A 676 13.44 -17.55 -12.95
C PRO A 676 13.28 -16.03 -13.13
N VAL A 677 12.61 -15.64 -14.20
CA VAL A 677 12.41 -14.24 -14.57
C VAL A 677 10.92 -13.91 -14.59
N LEU A 678 10.56 -12.78 -14.00
CA LEU A 678 9.22 -12.22 -13.93
C LEU A 678 9.20 -10.80 -14.49
N MET A 679 8.26 -10.47 -15.35
CA MET A 679 8.03 -9.06 -15.71
C MET A 679 7.08 -8.43 -14.72
N SER A 680 7.61 -7.61 -13.80
CA SER A 680 6.85 -7.04 -12.69
C SER A 680 6.06 -5.79 -13.05
N GLU A 681 6.42 -5.11 -14.17
CA GLU A 681 5.63 -3.99 -14.68
C GLU A 681 5.80 -3.81 -16.19
N TYR A 682 4.67 -3.65 -16.89
CA TYR A 682 4.56 -3.16 -18.26
C TYR A 682 3.21 -2.47 -18.47
N GLY A 683 3.14 -1.48 -19.36
CA GLY A 683 1.89 -0.76 -19.60
C GLY A 683 2.08 0.53 -20.39
N ALA A 684 0.97 1.23 -20.61
CA ALA A 684 0.92 2.55 -21.22
C ALA A 684 -0.21 3.37 -20.62
N ASP A 685 0.00 4.66 -20.36
CA ASP A 685 -1.07 5.56 -19.92
C ASP A 685 -2.13 5.71 -21.01
N THR A 686 -3.38 5.85 -20.57
CA THR A 686 -4.53 5.89 -21.48
C THR A 686 -5.64 6.76 -20.91
N GLN A 687 -6.16 7.66 -21.71
CA GLN A 687 -7.34 8.44 -21.37
C GLN A 687 -8.58 7.59 -21.65
N GLU A 688 -9.42 7.40 -20.64
CA GLU A 688 -10.67 6.64 -20.79
C GLU A 688 -11.58 7.25 -21.89
N GLY A 689 -12.15 6.38 -22.71
CA GLY A 689 -13.04 6.78 -23.83
C GLY A 689 -12.31 7.40 -25.03
N LEU A 690 -10.98 7.55 -25.01
CA LEU A 690 -10.22 8.05 -26.14
C LEU A 690 -9.89 6.90 -27.11
N HIS A 691 -10.52 6.92 -28.30
CA HIS A 691 -10.28 5.98 -29.37
C HIS A 691 -9.79 6.69 -30.63
N THR A 692 -8.72 6.20 -31.23
CA THR A 692 -8.18 6.75 -32.50
C THR A 692 -7.62 5.64 -33.38
N LEU A 693 -7.89 5.70 -34.67
CA LEU A 693 -7.31 4.82 -35.68
C LEU A 693 -6.60 5.66 -36.77
N PRO A 694 -5.34 5.33 -37.10
CA PRO A 694 -4.44 4.38 -36.44
C PRO A 694 -4.22 4.69 -34.96
N ALA A 695 -3.97 3.66 -34.13
CA ALA A 695 -3.79 3.81 -32.70
C ALA A 695 -2.69 4.83 -32.37
N TYR A 696 -3.00 5.77 -31.48
CA TYR A 696 -2.12 6.84 -31.06
C TYR A 696 -1.89 6.77 -29.55
N ILE A 697 -0.73 7.23 -29.07
CA ILE A 697 -0.44 7.25 -27.63
C ILE A 697 -1.56 7.92 -26.85
N TRP A 698 -1.83 7.46 -25.63
CA TRP A 698 -2.94 7.85 -24.76
C TRP A 698 -4.31 7.30 -25.14
N SER A 699 -4.52 6.69 -26.35
CA SER A 699 -5.78 6.03 -26.67
C SER A 699 -5.87 4.63 -26.06
N GLU A 700 -7.10 4.16 -25.84
CA GLU A 700 -7.36 2.77 -25.39
C GLU A 700 -6.88 1.77 -26.44
N ASP A 701 -7.00 2.12 -27.73
CA ASP A 701 -6.49 1.31 -28.85
C ASP A 701 -4.96 1.15 -28.78
N TYR A 702 -4.25 2.19 -28.34
CA TYR A 702 -2.79 2.10 -28.16
C TYR A 702 -2.42 1.16 -26.99
N GLN A 703 -3.09 1.28 -25.86
CA GLN A 703 -2.85 0.43 -24.68
C GLN A 703 -3.08 -1.05 -25.03
N THR A 704 -4.17 -1.36 -25.72
CA THR A 704 -4.47 -2.75 -26.15
C THR A 704 -3.41 -3.28 -27.10
N ARG A 705 -2.90 -2.47 -28.03
CA ARG A 705 -1.81 -2.86 -28.92
C ARG A 705 -0.48 -3.04 -28.20
N VAL A 706 -0.16 -2.20 -27.21
CA VAL A 706 1.01 -2.41 -26.34
C VAL A 706 0.91 -3.77 -25.67
N PHE A 707 -0.25 -4.12 -25.10
CA PHE A 707 -0.43 -5.43 -24.44
C PHE A 707 -0.32 -6.58 -25.43
N SER A 708 -0.94 -6.47 -26.60
CA SER A 708 -0.90 -7.52 -27.63
C SER A 708 0.52 -7.84 -28.09
N GLN A 709 1.41 -6.84 -28.18
CA GLN A 709 2.81 -7.08 -28.52
C GLN A 709 3.60 -7.73 -27.36
N HIS A 710 3.32 -7.36 -26.11
CA HIS A 710 3.88 -8.02 -24.93
C HIS A 710 3.44 -9.47 -24.84
N PHE A 711 2.16 -9.77 -25.14
CA PHE A 711 1.62 -11.15 -25.12
C PHE A 711 2.37 -12.06 -26.10
N LYS A 712 2.73 -11.56 -27.29
CA LYS A 712 3.56 -12.33 -28.25
C LYS A 712 4.95 -12.67 -27.67
N ALA A 713 5.56 -11.71 -26.95
CA ALA A 713 6.83 -11.95 -26.27
C ALA A 713 6.69 -12.98 -25.16
N PHE A 714 5.69 -12.82 -24.31
CA PHE A 714 5.44 -13.72 -23.19
C PHE A 714 5.14 -15.16 -23.65
N ASP A 715 4.35 -15.32 -24.71
CA ASP A 715 4.04 -16.64 -25.27
C ASP A 715 5.28 -17.34 -25.86
N ALA A 716 6.25 -16.57 -26.37
CA ALA A 716 7.55 -17.11 -26.80
C ALA A 716 8.43 -17.48 -25.60
N LEU A 717 8.50 -16.63 -24.58
CA LEU A 717 9.29 -16.83 -23.37
C LEU A 717 8.79 -17.99 -22.52
N ARG A 718 7.47 -18.18 -22.40
CA ARG A 718 6.87 -19.30 -21.66
C ARG A 718 7.28 -20.67 -22.21
N LYS A 719 7.62 -20.78 -23.50
CA LYS A 719 8.13 -22.02 -24.10
C LYS A 719 9.56 -22.37 -23.67
N GLN A 720 10.26 -21.41 -23.04
CA GLN A 720 11.64 -21.58 -22.57
C GLN A 720 11.73 -21.95 -21.08
N ASN A 721 10.57 -22.06 -20.39
CA ASN A 721 10.38 -22.51 -19.01
C ASN A 721 10.98 -21.66 -17.90
N PHE A 722 11.75 -20.59 -18.18
CA PHE A 722 12.32 -19.71 -17.14
C PHE A 722 11.47 -18.46 -16.86
N PHE A 723 10.52 -18.14 -17.74
CA PHE A 723 9.67 -16.96 -17.62
C PHE A 723 8.37 -17.32 -16.90
N ILE A 724 8.27 -16.89 -15.63
CA ILE A 724 7.26 -17.39 -14.70
C ILE A 724 6.04 -16.47 -14.54
N GLY A 725 6.00 -15.29 -15.18
CA GLY A 725 4.80 -14.44 -15.03
C GLY A 725 4.90 -13.05 -15.63
N GLU A 726 3.73 -12.42 -15.68
CA GLU A 726 3.47 -11.10 -16.24
C GLU A 726 2.58 -10.30 -15.29
N PHE A 727 3.03 -9.08 -14.91
CA PHE A 727 2.28 -8.16 -14.08
C PHE A 727 2.05 -6.86 -14.83
N VAL A 728 0.79 -6.54 -15.07
CA VAL A 728 0.40 -5.28 -15.71
C VAL A 728 0.56 -4.13 -14.73
N TRP A 729 1.17 -3.07 -15.15
CA TRP A 729 1.10 -1.77 -14.50
C TRP A 729 0.05 -0.91 -15.20
N ASN A 730 -1.13 -0.71 -14.64
CA ASN A 730 -1.56 -0.99 -13.29
C ASN A 730 -2.97 -1.60 -13.30
N PHE A 731 -3.44 -2.10 -12.17
CA PHE A 731 -4.81 -2.58 -12.02
C PHE A 731 -5.84 -1.47 -12.25
N ALA A 732 -5.70 -0.34 -11.55
CA ALA A 732 -6.56 0.83 -11.70
C ALA A 732 -5.74 2.11 -11.74
N ASP A 733 -6.26 3.15 -12.38
CA ASP A 733 -5.69 4.50 -12.31
C ASP A 733 -5.59 4.96 -10.86
N PHE A 734 -4.58 5.76 -10.54
CA PHE A 734 -4.31 6.25 -9.19
C PHE A 734 -3.73 7.66 -9.18
N LYS A 735 -3.81 8.33 -8.04
CA LYS A 735 -3.30 9.69 -7.83
C LYS A 735 -1.78 9.71 -7.69
N THR A 736 -1.16 10.73 -8.28
CA THR A 736 0.27 11.03 -8.18
C THR A 736 0.48 12.46 -7.68
N ALA A 737 1.72 12.84 -7.45
CA ALA A 737 2.08 14.26 -7.36
C ALA A 737 1.67 14.99 -8.65
N GLN A 738 1.42 16.29 -8.54
CA GLN A 738 1.05 17.14 -9.67
C GLN A 738 2.25 17.35 -10.59
N THR A 739 2.17 16.82 -11.82
CA THR A 739 3.18 17.02 -12.86
C THR A 739 2.49 17.13 -14.21
N TYR A 740 3.16 17.77 -15.18
CA TYR A 740 2.62 17.90 -16.54
C TYR A 740 2.57 16.57 -17.31
N THR A 741 3.30 15.54 -16.84
CA THR A 741 3.30 14.19 -17.43
C THR A 741 2.28 13.25 -16.80
N ARG A 742 1.60 13.67 -15.72
CA ARG A 742 0.60 12.90 -14.97
C ARG A 742 -0.71 13.67 -14.89
N VAL A 743 -1.38 13.80 -16.04
CA VAL A 743 -2.65 14.52 -16.13
C VAL A 743 -3.76 13.75 -15.41
N GLY A 744 -4.15 14.26 -14.23
CA GLY A 744 -5.15 13.59 -13.38
C GLY A 744 -4.65 12.30 -12.72
N GLY A 745 -3.31 12.12 -12.58
CA GLY A 745 -2.68 10.95 -11.97
C GLY A 745 -2.04 10.01 -12.98
N ASN A 746 -1.65 8.81 -12.54
CA ASN A 746 -1.18 7.73 -13.40
C ASN A 746 -2.38 7.05 -14.07
N LYS A 747 -2.37 6.97 -15.39
CA LYS A 747 -3.47 6.47 -16.23
C LYS A 747 -3.19 5.12 -16.88
N LYS A 748 -2.23 4.35 -16.36
CA LYS A 748 -1.89 3.02 -16.88
C LYS A 748 -2.83 1.91 -16.43
N GLY A 749 -3.78 2.21 -15.55
CA GLY A 749 -4.80 1.26 -15.11
C GLY A 749 -5.56 0.63 -16.27
N ILE A 750 -5.91 -0.66 -16.14
CA ILE A 750 -6.90 -1.29 -17.02
C ILE A 750 -8.34 -0.94 -16.58
N PHE A 751 -8.47 -0.49 -15.34
CA PHE A 751 -9.66 0.14 -14.80
C PHE A 751 -9.39 1.62 -14.54
N THR A 752 -10.43 2.44 -14.61
CA THR A 752 -10.36 3.82 -14.12
C THR A 752 -10.19 3.83 -12.60
N ARG A 753 -9.88 4.99 -12.02
CA ARG A 753 -9.83 5.15 -10.55
C ARG A 753 -11.14 4.74 -9.88
N ASN A 754 -12.28 4.93 -10.58
CA ASN A 754 -13.62 4.52 -10.12
C ASN A 754 -13.96 3.07 -10.50
N ARG A 755 -12.97 2.26 -10.91
CA ARG A 755 -13.12 0.82 -11.23
C ARG A 755 -14.06 0.56 -12.42
N GLN A 756 -14.11 1.46 -13.41
CA GLN A 756 -14.77 1.19 -14.69
C GLN A 756 -13.74 0.57 -15.65
N PRO A 757 -14.09 -0.49 -16.39
CA PRO A 757 -13.18 -1.17 -17.29
C PRO A 757 -12.89 -0.32 -18.53
N LYS A 758 -11.60 -0.25 -18.91
CA LYS A 758 -11.14 0.22 -20.21
C LYS A 758 -11.06 -0.96 -21.20
N ALA A 759 -10.87 -0.71 -22.48
CA ALA A 759 -10.76 -1.76 -23.50
C ALA A 759 -9.69 -2.83 -23.16
N ALA A 760 -8.59 -2.43 -22.55
CA ALA A 760 -7.52 -3.34 -22.13
C ALA A 760 -7.97 -4.36 -21.06
N ALA A 761 -8.96 -4.04 -20.24
CA ALA A 761 -9.50 -4.97 -19.26
C ALA A 761 -10.15 -6.20 -19.90
N TYR A 762 -10.88 -6.00 -20.97
CA TYR A 762 -11.53 -7.10 -21.73
C TYR A 762 -10.49 -7.95 -22.47
N LEU A 763 -9.48 -7.32 -23.08
CA LEU A 763 -8.39 -8.02 -23.74
C LEU A 763 -7.61 -8.90 -22.73
N LEU A 764 -7.30 -8.35 -21.57
CA LEU A 764 -6.57 -9.07 -20.53
C LEU A 764 -7.43 -10.20 -19.92
N ARG A 765 -8.73 -9.98 -19.75
CA ARG A 765 -9.68 -11.01 -19.30
C ARG A 765 -9.66 -12.24 -20.22
N GLN A 766 -9.67 -12.04 -21.53
CA GLN A 766 -9.56 -13.16 -22.48
C GLN A 766 -8.24 -13.91 -22.29
N ARG A 767 -7.12 -13.20 -22.19
CA ARG A 767 -5.80 -13.81 -22.02
C ARG A 767 -5.70 -14.58 -20.70
N TYR A 768 -6.06 -13.97 -19.58
CA TYR A 768 -5.86 -14.60 -18.27
C TYR A 768 -6.75 -15.82 -18.07
N HIS A 769 -7.99 -15.79 -18.56
CA HIS A 769 -8.84 -17.00 -18.57
C HIS A 769 -8.34 -18.06 -19.56
N ALA A 770 -7.74 -17.67 -20.69
CA ALA A 770 -7.14 -18.63 -21.62
C ALA A 770 -5.90 -19.31 -21.03
N LEU A 771 -5.16 -18.61 -20.16
CA LEU A 771 -3.99 -19.14 -19.46
C LEU A 771 -4.35 -19.88 -18.16
N GLY A 772 -5.61 -19.86 -17.73
CA GLY A 772 -6.08 -20.58 -16.53
C GLY A 772 -6.02 -22.10 -16.75
N GLU A 773 -5.62 -22.84 -15.71
CA GLU A 773 -5.35 -24.28 -15.80
C GLU A 773 -6.62 -25.15 -15.79
N LEU A 774 -7.76 -24.61 -15.35
CA LEU A 774 -9.04 -25.35 -15.23
C LEU A 774 -9.72 -25.68 -16.60
N GLY A 775 -9.12 -25.25 -17.71
CA GLY A 775 -9.60 -25.58 -19.04
C GLY A 775 -10.87 -24.81 -19.48
N LYS A 776 -11.39 -25.19 -20.64
CA LYS A 776 -12.49 -24.45 -21.31
C LYS A 776 -13.81 -24.47 -20.52
N SER A 777 -14.08 -25.53 -19.77
CA SER A 777 -15.32 -25.69 -19.00
C SER A 777 -15.50 -24.71 -17.84
N HIS A 778 -14.43 -24.05 -17.43
CA HIS A 778 -14.43 -23.06 -16.34
C HIS A 778 -14.31 -21.62 -16.85
N ARG A 779 -14.37 -21.42 -18.17
CA ARG A 779 -14.34 -20.07 -18.75
C ARG A 779 -15.74 -19.45 -18.68
N PRO A 780 -15.83 -18.15 -18.34
CA PRO A 780 -17.13 -17.46 -18.39
C PRO A 780 -17.76 -17.49 -19.77
N ASP A 781 -19.06 -17.68 -19.85
CA ASP A 781 -19.82 -17.73 -21.11
C ASP A 781 -19.77 -16.41 -21.89
N ASP A 782 -19.63 -15.28 -21.13
CA ASP A 782 -19.57 -13.93 -21.68
C ASP A 782 -18.14 -13.46 -22.03
N LEU A 783 -17.15 -14.36 -22.05
CA LEU A 783 -15.73 -14.02 -22.19
C LEU A 783 -15.43 -13.17 -23.43
N PHE A 784 -16.18 -13.38 -24.52
CA PHE A 784 -15.97 -12.69 -25.79
C PHE A 784 -17.00 -11.61 -26.10
N LEU A 785 -17.96 -11.34 -25.21
CA LEU A 785 -19.05 -10.39 -25.51
C LEU A 785 -18.60 -8.92 -25.66
N TYR A 786 -17.46 -8.58 -25.07
CA TYR A 786 -17.00 -7.19 -24.98
C TYR A 786 -15.63 -6.97 -25.63
N THR A 787 -15.29 -7.77 -26.63
CA THR A 787 -14.01 -7.59 -27.33
C THR A 787 -14.12 -6.52 -28.41
N ALA A 788 -13.11 -5.67 -28.49
CA ALA A 788 -12.96 -4.80 -29.64
C ALA A 788 -12.87 -5.62 -30.93
N PRO A 789 -13.43 -5.17 -32.06
CA PRO A 789 -13.44 -5.93 -33.32
C PRO A 789 -12.08 -6.46 -33.79
N GLU A 790 -11.00 -5.75 -33.44
CA GLU A 790 -9.60 -6.15 -33.72
C GLU A 790 -9.17 -7.41 -32.98
N ASN A 791 -9.82 -7.75 -31.87
CA ASN A 791 -9.47 -8.93 -31.05
C ASN A 791 -10.21 -10.19 -31.52
N SER A 792 -11.28 -10.05 -32.30
CA SER A 792 -12.00 -11.20 -32.86
C SER A 792 -11.18 -11.97 -33.90
N GLN A 793 -10.21 -11.32 -34.56
CA GLN A 793 -9.31 -11.99 -35.49
C GLN A 793 -8.26 -12.85 -34.78
N LEU A 794 -7.83 -12.50 -33.56
CA LEU A 794 -6.91 -13.31 -32.76
C LEU A 794 -7.56 -14.58 -32.20
N SER A 795 -8.90 -14.62 -32.09
CA SER A 795 -9.64 -15.79 -31.63
C SER A 795 -9.88 -16.83 -32.74
N GLN A 796 -9.91 -16.41 -34.00
CA GLN A 796 -10.08 -17.32 -35.10
C GLN A 796 -8.82 -18.10 -35.46
N GLU A 797 -7.63 -17.50 -35.32
CA GLU A 797 -6.34 -18.21 -35.55
C GLU A 797 -5.99 -19.23 -34.44
N LYS A 798 -6.70 -19.24 -33.31
CA LYS A 798 -6.48 -20.21 -32.22
C LYS A 798 -7.41 -21.43 -32.24
N THR A 799 -8.33 -21.46 -33.14
CA THR A 799 -9.21 -22.65 -33.32
C THR A 799 -8.56 -23.69 -34.25
N GLU A 800 -7.43 -23.34 -34.88
CA GLU A 800 -6.68 -24.22 -35.77
C GLU A 800 -5.29 -24.64 -35.23
N LEU A 801 -4.98 -24.33 -33.97
CA LEU A 801 -3.83 -24.84 -33.23
C LEU A 801 -4.37 -25.57 -31.99
#